data_a900f7f41c983f3167958a12eb728560
#
_entry.id   a900f7f41c983f3167958a12eb728560
#
_cell.length_a   1.000
_cell.length_b   1.000
_cell.length_c   1.000
_cell.angle_alpha   90.00
_cell.angle_beta   90.00
_cell.angle_gamma   90.00
#
_symmetry.space_group_name_H-M   'P 1'
#
loop_
_entity.id
_entity.type
_entity.pdbx_description
1 polymer ?
#
loop_
_entity_poly.entity_id
_entity_poly.type
_entity_poly.pdbx_seq_one_letter_code
_entity_poly.pdbx_strand_id
1 'polypeptide(L)'
;MKKTYSRILSLLLVAVMLAAMLSACTTQSDPGSTPPGENTPPDKWQIPEGEYTIPKEEGYNQITFYWSHPGVIENCDIWAWWDGKEGSGYIMHPCDYGAKVVLNVPVGIEQIGFIVRTGCSEPGGSSWGEATKDGTSEDRFAVIEGEETFIYLKSGDAAQYTSQDGGKTLTMIKKFTLAGMTDFHKIQYNVTPKTSITSYKQVKVYEGDKELTILDISNMGREVTSGIIEVEETLDIGKSYRVVIEGYGEKAVVPTSVFDSEYFIENYTYDGDDLGAVINGDSTTFKVWAPTASKVVLNLFRSGHEGSAYKSVDMVKGDRGVWSYTEGCGHGTYYTYTVTTSVGTQEAVDPYAKAAGLNGNRGMVVDLSRTDPKGFGADFSTGISTYSDAIIWEVHVRDFSNKIASSNYKGKYLAFTERGLVNEFGQSVGVDYLVNLGITHVHLLPVYDYATVDEANPDSQFNWGYDPKNYNVPEGSYSTNPYDGEVRIREYKQMVQALHEAGIGVVMDVVYNHTYDANSSFNKIVPYYYYRYTATGANSSASGCGNDTASERYMFGKFMVDSVSYWAEEYDLDGFRFDLMGLHDLATMQEVENAVHAINPEAIIYGEGWTMGSTIDNSPMANQGQISKIEPLAGAIGGIAVFNDAIRDGLKGSVFTATSKGYISGNGSGSWANVLFGIKGGMAAGMSWEVKNAMVVNYMSAHDNNTLWDKLILSNASNTVEERLAMNRLGATLLMISKGTVFFQAGEEMLRTKDGDENSYKSSDAINNIDWSVLKEGSNEYEMMLYYQHLIRIRQEYEIFRTNNTAVMANTSFGDGRVEITLDNHAGSKALIVSNPTGEAMTYNVSGNWHMIVNGVDVMDAPEAVSGSITVPAYTAVVFVNDTCLNG
;
A
#
# COMPACT_ATOMS: atom_id res chain seq x y z
N MET A 1 -36.14 -5.21 -0.28
CA MET A 1 -35.79 -4.00 -1.04
C MET A 1 -34.65 -3.16 -0.41
N LYS A 2 -34.42 -3.12 0.90
CA LYS A 2 -33.29 -2.35 1.50
C LYS A 2 -31.90 -3.00 1.38
N LYS A 3 -31.78 -4.31 1.17
CA LYS A 3 -30.50 -5.01 0.99
C LYS A 3 -29.89 -4.90 -0.42
N THR A 4 -30.68 -4.54 -1.41
CA THR A 4 -30.24 -4.43 -2.80
C THR A 4 -29.59 -3.06 -3.10
N TYR A 5 -30.05 -2.00 -2.42
CA TYR A 5 -29.49 -0.65 -2.58
C TYR A 5 -28.11 -0.48 -1.95
N SER A 6 -27.83 -1.18 -0.85
CA SER A 6 -26.51 -1.14 -0.19
C SER A 6 -25.40 -1.79 -1.05
N ARG A 7 -25.71 -2.85 -1.80
CA ARG A 7 -24.74 -3.51 -2.67
C ARG A 7 -24.45 -2.73 -3.96
N ILE A 8 -25.42 -1.97 -4.46
CA ILE A 8 -25.23 -1.13 -5.66
C ILE A 8 -24.41 0.13 -5.31
N LEU A 9 -24.57 0.67 -4.11
CA LEU A 9 -23.78 1.83 -3.66
C LEU A 9 -22.33 1.46 -3.36
N SER A 10 -22.07 0.27 -2.81
CA SER A 10 -20.71 -0.25 -2.57
C SER A 10 -19.97 -0.56 -3.88
N LEU A 11 -20.66 -1.06 -4.90
CA LEU A 11 -20.07 -1.33 -6.22
C LEU A 11 -19.75 -0.04 -7.00
N LEU A 12 -20.51 1.02 -6.82
CA LEU A 12 -20.23 2.33 -7.42
C LEU A 12 -19.05 3.04 -6.75
N LEU A 13 -18.87 2.89 -5.43
CA LEU A 13 -17.70 3.45 -4.73
C LEU A 13 -16.39 2.74 -5.13
N VAL A 14 -16.42 1.43 -5.30
CA VAL A 14 -15.24 0.64 -5.70
C VAL A 14 -14.82 0.94 -7.14
N ALA A 15 -15.78 1.15 -8.04
CA ALA A 15 -15.48 1.51 -9.42
C ALA A 15 -14.84 2.91 -9.56
N VAL A 16 -15.18 3.84 -8.68
CA VAL A 16 -14.58 5.19 -8.64
C VAL A 16 -13.17 5.15 -8.04
N MET A 17 -12.91 4.28 -7.07
CA MET A 17 -11.57 4.11 -6.50
C MET A 17 -10.56 3.48 -7.48
N LEU A 18 -10.99 2.50 -8.30
CA LEU A 18 -10.14 1.92 -9.34
C LEU A 18 -9.79 2.92 -10.46
N ALA A 19 -10.70 3.83 -10.82
CA ALA A 19 -10.45 4.83 -11.85
C ALA A 19 -9.42 5.90 -11.42
N ALA A 20 -9.31 6.18 -10.12
CA ALA A 20 -8.35 7.17 -9.61
C ALA A 20 -6.92 6.58 -9.47
N MET A 21 -6.78 5.29 -9.17
CA MET A 21 -5.47 4.64 -9.03
C MET A 21 -4.79 4.33 -10.38
N LEU A 22 -5.55 4.12 -11.45
CA LEU A 22 -5.03 3.81 -12.79
C LEU A 22 -4.53 5.03 -13.56
N SER A 23 -4.81 6.26 -13.09
CA SER A 23 -4.37 7.49 -13.76
C SER A 23 -2.94 7.92 -13.41
N ALA A 24 -2.28 7.30 -12.45
CA ALA A 24 -0.99 7.76 -11.92
C ALA A 24 0.26 7.13 -12.59
N CYS A 25 0.12 6.16 -13.47
CA CYS A 25 1.28 5.41 -14.01
C CYS A 25 1.72 5.69 -15.45
N THR A 26 1.13 6.62 -16.18
CA THR A 26 1.63 6.96 -17.53
C THR A 26 1.43 8.43 -17.88
N THR A 27 2.48 9.24 -17.81
CA THR A 27 2.79 10.25 -18.85
C THR A 27 4.15 10.89 -18.61
N GLN A 28 5.11 10.57 -19.45
CA GLN A 28 6.24 11.48 -19.74
C GLN A 28 5.68 12.65 -20.56
N SER A 29 5.84 13.88 -20.09
CA SER A 29 5.49 15.07 -20.85
C SER A 29 6.73 15.87 -21.20
N ASP A 30 6.92 16.13 -22.47
CA ASP A 30 7.85 17.08 -23.05
C ASP A 30 7.38 18.52 -22.79
N PRO A 31 8.27 19.50 -22.51
CA PRO A 31 7.88 20.86 -22.19
C PRO A 31 7.71 21.72 -23.45
N GLY A 32 6.50 22.15 -23.70
CA GLY A 32 6.25 23.22 -24.66
C GLY A 32 4.92 23.22 -25.35
N SER A 33 3.84 23.58 -24.69
CA SER A 33 2.67 24.17 -25.37
C SER A 33 1.77 24.90 -24.36
N THR A 34 1.38 26.10 -24.73
CA THR A 34 0.41 27.01 -24.09
C THR A 34 -0.96 26.35 -23.83
N PRO A 35 -1.66 26.75 -22.74
CA PRO A 35 -2.93 26.13 -22.36
C PRO A 35 -4.06 26.53 -23.30
N PRO A 36 -4.96 25.60 -23.66
CA PRO A 36 -6.22 25.92 -24.36
C PRO A 36 -7.28 26.31 -23.33
N GLY A 37 -8.10 27.29 -23.74
CA GLY A 37 -9.19 27.85 -22.96
C GLY A 37 -10.37 26.92 -22.73
N GLU A 38 -11.27 27.41 -21.89
CA GLU A 38 -12.51 26.81 -21.39
C GLU A 38 -13.25 25.87 -22.32
N ASN A 39 -13.49 24.64 -21.90
CA ASN A 39 -14.33 23.68 -22.60
C ASN A 39 -15.80 23.91 -22.26
N THR A 40 -16.52 24.47 -23.19
CA THR A 40 -17.96 24.25 -23.34
C THR A 40 -18.22 22.86 -23.93
N PRO A 41 -19.29 22.12 -23.51
CA PRO A 41 -19.60 20.83 -24.10
C PRO A 41 -19.80 20.95 -25.61
N PRO A 42 -19.30 20.03 -26.45
CA PRO A 42 -19.47 20.15 -27.90
C PRO A 42 -20.92 19.96 -28.27
N ASP A 43 -21.46 20.95 -28.99
CA ASP A 43 -22.72 20.82 -29.76
C ASP A 43 -22.57 19.69 -30.77
N LYS A 44 -23.57 18.82 -30.80
CA LYS A 44 -23.89 17.79 -31.79
C LYS A 44 -22.77 17.38 -32.76
N TRP A 45 -22.38 16.15 -32.61
CA TRP A 45 -21.46 15.37 -33.42
C TRP A 45 -21.62 15.75 -34.93
N GLN A 46 -20.57 16.34 -35.50
CA GLN A 46 -20.48 16.53 -36.97
C GLN A 46 -19.42 15.56 -37.50
N ILE A 47 -19.83 14.63 -38.34
CA ILE A 47 -18.95 13.76 -39.11
C ILE A 47 -18.08 14.64 -40.01
N PRO A 48 -16.73 14.57 -39.93
CA PRO A 48 -15.87 15.34 -40.82
C PRO A 48 -16.14 14.95 -42.29
N GLU A 49 -16.39 15.90 -43.15
CA GLU A 49 -16.42 15.67 -44.61
C GLU A 49 -14.98 15.42 -45.10
N GLY A 50 -14.72 14.22 -45.62
CA GLY A 50 -13.44 13.81 -46.16
C GLY A 50 -13.16 12.33 -46.02
N GLU A 51 -12.17 11.81 -46.75
CA GLU A 51 -11.73 10.44 -46.62
C GLU A 51 -11.00 10.25 -45.28
N TYR A 52 -11.57 9.44 -44.37
CA TYR A 52 -10.99 9.18 -43.06
C TYR A 52 -9.72 8.34 -43.19
N THR A 53 -8.58 8.91 -42.85
CA THR A 53 -7.28 8.24 -42.76
C THR A 53 -6.58 8.63 -41.49
N ILE A 54 -5.99 7.65 -40.78
CA ILE A 54 -5.09 7.89 -39.67
C ILE A 54 -3.67 7.62 -40.18
N PRO A 55 -2.70 8.54 -39.97
CA PRO A 55 -1.31 8.29 -40.31
C PRO A 55 -0.78 7.07 -39.58
N LYS A 56 -0.02 6.21 -40.28
CA LYS A 56 0.71 5.12 -39.61
C LYS A 56 1.82 5.70 -38.76
N GLU A 57 1.85 5.30 -37.51
CA GLU A 57 2.92 5.67 -36.57
C GLU A 57 4.12 4.73 -36.72
N GLU A 58 5.33 5.25 -36.52
CA GLU A 58 6.55 4.42 -36.51
C GLU A 58 6.51 3.45 -35.30
N GLY A 59 6.77 2.17 -35.54
CA GLY A 59 6.66 1.13 -34.50
C GLY A 59 5.24 0.53 -34.34
N TYR A 60 4.29 0.89 -35.25
CA TYR A 60 2.92 0.37 -35.22
C TYR A 60 2.55 -0.32 -36.52
N ASN A 61 1.71 -1.34 -36.43
CA ASN A 61 0.92 -1.90 -37.53
C ASN A 61 -0.45 -1.24 -37.56
N GLN A 62 -1.09 -1.19 -38.74
CA GLN A 62 -2.46 -0.69 -38.87
C GLN A 62 -3.45 -1.83 -39.05
N ILE A 63 -4.55 -1.76 -38.33
CA ILE A 63 -5.71 -2.61 -38.56
C ILE A 63 -6.92 -1.75 -38.89
N THR A 64 -7.57 -2.05 -40.04
CA THR A 64 -8.78 -1.36 -40.50
C THR A 64 -9.95 -2.31 -40.41
N PHE A 65 -10.95 -1.93 -39.63
CA PHE A 65 -12.25 -2.59 -39.61
C PHE A 65 -13.22 -1.86 -40.53
N TYR A 66 -13.85 -2.61 -41.42
CA TYR A 66 -14.98 -2.20 -42.21
C TYR A 66 -16.24 -2.88 -41.70
N TRP A 67 -17.31 -2.13 -41.53
CA TRP A 67 -18.56 -2.67 -40.99
C TRP A 67 -19.74 -2.26 -41.87
N SER A 68 -20.46 -3.24 -42.44
CA SER A 68 -21.66 -3.03 -43.19
C SER A 68 -22.88 -3.10 -42.28
N HIS A 69 -23.58 -1.99 -42.15
CA HIS A 69 -24.76 -1.80 -41.31
C HIS A 69 -25.89 -1.11 -42.05
N PRO A 70 -27.14 -1.58 -41.94
CA PRO A 70 -28.28 -0.99 -42.70
C PRO A 70 -28.84 0.31 -42.12
N GLY A 71 -28.30 0.82 -41.01
CA GLY A 71 -28.83 1.97 -40.26
C GLY A 71 -27.79 3.09 -40.01
N VAL A 72 -28.15 4.03 -39.16
CA VAL A 72 -27.33 5.20 -38.81
C VAL A 72 -26.21 4.77 -37.87
N ILE A 73 -24.98 5.20 -38.12
CA ILE A 73 -23.77 4.80 -37.40
C ILE A 73 -23.35 5.74 -36.24
N GLU A 74 -24.11 6.82 -36.02
CA GLU A 74 -23.74 7.90 -35.07
C GLU A 74 -23.52 7.47 -33.64
N ASN A 75 -24.13 6.35 -33.22
CA ASN A 75 -23.99 5.79 -31.86
C ASN A 75 -23.30 4.42 -31.87
N CYS A 76 -22.35 4.21 -32.79
CA CYS A 76 -21.65 2.97 -32.97
C CYS A 76 -20.12 3.18 -32.91
N ASP A 77 -19.43 2.23 -32.37
CA ASP A 77 -17.96 2.19 -32.34
C ASP A 77 -17.42 0.76 -32.35
N ILE A 78 -16.10 0.59 -32.43
CA ILE A 78 -15.41 -0.63 -32.11
C ILE A 78 -14.78 -0.45 -30.73
N TRP A 79 -15.15 -1.32 -29.81
CA TRP A 79 -14.45 -1.52 -28.55
C TRP A 79 -13.33 -2.51 -28.77
N ALA A 80 -12.07 -2.08 -28.60
CA ALA A 80 -10.92 -2.94 -28.86
C ALA A 80 -9.92 -2.94 -27.69
N TRP A 81 -9.24 -4.09 -27.51
CA TRP A 81 -8.20 -4.31 -26.49
C TRP A 81 -7.12 -5.25 -27.00
N TRP A 82 -5.92 -5.16 -26.42
CA TRP A 82 -4.80 -6.04 -26.71
C TRP A 82 -3.83 -6.09 -25.53
N ASP A 83 -2.82 -6.96 -25.58
CA ASP A 83 -1.82 -7.09 -24.51
C ASP A 83 -1.18 -5.72 -24.21
N GLY A 84 -1.27 -5.28 -22.95
CA GLY A 84 -0.79 -3.96 -22.51
C GLY A 84 -1.74 -2.80 -22.75
N LYS A 85 -2.96 -3.04 -23.25
CA LYS A 85 -4.00 -2.01 -23.41
C LYS A 85 -5.38 -2.51 -23.04
N GLU A 86 -6.00 -1.85 -22.08
CA GLU A 86 -7.40 -2.08 -21.73
C GLU A 86 -8.36 -1.69 -22.86
N GLY A 87 -9.59 -2.23 -22.77
CA GLY A 87 -10.63 -1.95 -23.74
C GLY A 87 -10.98 -0.46 -23.82
N SER A 88 -11.03 0.07 -25.02
CA SER A 88 -11.49 1.42 -25.30
C SER A 88 -12.28 1.48 -26.63
N GLY A 89 -13.19 2.46 -26.72
CA GLY A 89 -13.98 2.68 -27.92
C GLY A 89 -13.18 3.40 -29.00
N TYR A 90 -13.45 3.07 -30.26
CA TYR A 90 -12.89 3.74 -31.42
C TYR A 90 -14.03 4.08 -32.39
N ILE A 91 -14.22 5.37 -32.64
CA ILE A 91 -15.33 5.89 -33.41
C ILE A 91 -15.27 5.38 -34.86
N MET A 92 -16.40 4.94 -35.39
CA MET A 92 -16.54 4.54 -36.77
C MET A 92 -16.89 5.75 -37.66
N HIS A 93 -16.28 5.81 -38.80
CA HIS A 93 -16.48 6.86 -39.84
C HIS A 93 -17.17 6.28 -41.07
N PRO A 94 -18.07 7.01 -41.75
CA PRO A 94 -18.73 6.55 -42.96
C PRO A 94 -17.74 6.20 -44.08
N CYS A 95 -18.05 5.17 -44.87
CA CYS A 95 -17.32 4.78 -46.06
C CYS A 95 -18.25 4.03 -47.04
N ASP A 96 -17.79 3.73 -48.27
CA ASP A 96 -18.60 3.04 -49.27
C ASP A 96 -19.12 1.64 -48.83
N TYR A 97 -18.42 0.96 -47.89
CA TYR A 97 -18.87 -0.32 -47.34
C TYR A 97 -19.92 -0.14 -46.22
N GLY A 98 -20.07 1.05 -45.68
CA GLY A 98 -20.90 1.36 -44.52
C GLY A 98 -20.13 2.25 -43.54
N ALA A 99 -19.31 1.67 -42.69
CA ALA A 99 -18.43 2.38 -41.75
C ALA A 99 -17.05 1.77 -41.72
N LYS A 100 -16.03 2.57 -41.34
CA LYS A 100 -14.67 2.09 -41.12
C LYS A 100 -14.05 2.76 -39.88
N VAL A 101 -13.10 2.05 -39.25
CA VAL A 101 -12.21 2.60 -38.27
C VAL A 101 -10.80 2.03 -38.50
N VAL A 102 -9.77 2.85 -38.27
CA VAL A 102 -8.37 2.47 -38.38
C VAL A 102 -7.72 2.57 -36.98
N LEU A 103 -7.00 1.53 -36.55
CA LEU A 103 -6.27 1.51 -35.29
C LEU A 103 -4.79 1.33 -35.57
N ASN A 104 -3.93 2.10 -34.88
CA ASN A 104 -2.50 1.82 -34.76
C ASN A 104 -2.28 0.85 -33.59
N VAL A 105 -1.69 -0.31 -33.87
CA VAL A 105 -1.43 -1.36 -32.89
C VAL A 105 0.07 -1.60 -32.83
N PRO A 106 0.72 -1.63 -31.66
CA PRO A 106 2.17 -1.78 -31.56
C PRO A 106 2.69 -3.01 -32.31
N VAL A 107 3.84 -2.89 -32.97
CA VAL A 107 4.53 -4.02 -33.59
C VAL A 107 4.84 -5.08 -32.51
N GLY A 108 4.53 -6.33 -32.79
CA GLY A 108 4.66 -7.45 -31.84
C GLY A 108 3.31 -7.91 -31.24
N ILE A 109 2.25 -7.11 -31.38
CA ILE A 109 0.89 -7.59 -31.09
C ILE A 109 0.39 -8.43 -32.28
N GLU A 110 0.11 -9.70 -32.06
CA GLU A 110 -0.30 -10.65 -33.11
C GLU A 110 -1.81 -10.65 -33.36
N GLN A 111 -2.59 -10.31 -32.31
CA GLN A 111 -4.05 -10.21 -32.43
C GLN A 111 -4.60 -9.19 -31.44
N ILE A 112 -5.78 -8.63 -31.75
CA ILE A 112 -6.53 -7.77 -30.87
C ILE A 112 -7.92 -8.34 -30.62
N GLY A 113 -8.44 -8.19 -29.39
CA GLY A 113 -9.84 -8.43 -29.10
C GLY A 113 -10.68 -7.24 -29.55
N PHE A 114 -11.90 -7.48 -30.04
CA PHE A 114 -12.80 -6.39 -30.42
C PHE A 114 -14.28 -6.78 -30.33
N ILE A 115 -15.11 -5.76 -30.17
CA ILE A 115 -16.57 -5.84 -30.22
C ILE A 115 -17.08 -4.65 -31.00
N VAL A 116 -18.00 -4.87 -31.93
CA VAL A 116 -18.76 -3.76 -32.50
C VAL A 116 -19.86 -3.40 -31.52
N ARG A 117 -19.89 -2.16 -31.07
CA ARG A 117 -20.92 -1.64 -30.17
C ARG A 117 -21.91 -0.76 -30.91
N THR A 118 -23.19 -0.91 -30.55
CA THR A 118 -24.32 -0.09 -31.05
C THR A 118 -25.07 0.53 -29.89
N GLY A 119 -25.71 1.66 -30.10
CA GLY A 119 -26.45 2.38 -29.06
C GLY A 119 -25.54 2.95 -27.95
N CYS A 120 -24.29 3.26 -28.27
CA CYS A 120 -23.35 3.85 -27.33
C CYS A 120 -23.81 5.25 -26.91
N SER A 121 -23.84 5.51 -25.61
CA SER A 121 -24.06 6.86 -25.06
C SER A 121 -22.88 7.79 -25.34
N GLU A 122 -21.66 7.23 -25.32
CA GLU A 122 -20.39 7.91 -25.60
C GLU A 122 -19.53 7.06 -26.56
N PRO A 123 -19.74 7.14 -27.89
CA PRO A 123 -18.88 6.45 -28.87
C PRO A 123 -17.43 6.94 -28.74
N GLY A 124 -16.45 6.01 -28.76
CA GLY A 124 -15.04 6.36 -28.64
C GLY A 124 -14.55 6.60 -27.21
N GLY A 125 -15.40 6.43 -26.21
CA GLY A 125 -15.07 6.62 -24.79
C GLY A 125 -14.24 5.49 -24.21
N SER A 126 -13.68 5.72 -23.02
CA SER A 126 -12.87 4.73 -22.26
C SER A 126 -13.70 3.81 -21.38
N SER A 127 -15.02 4.00 -21.27
CA SER A 127 -15.92 3.13 -20.51
C SER A 127 -16.87 2.36 -21.41
N TRP A 128 -17.34 1.19 -20.95
CA TRP A 128 -18.31 0.41 -21.71
C TRP A 128 -19.63 1.15 -21.90
N GLY A 129 -20.11 1.88 -20.89
CA GLY A 129 -21.35 2.64 -20.88
C GLY A 129 -22.60 1.79 -21.14
N GLU A 130 -23.65 2.43 -21.65
CA GLU A 130 -24.84 1.77 -22.18
C GLU A 130 -24.59 1.45 -23.66
N ALA A 131 -24.26 0.21 -23.96
CA ALA A 131 -24.00 -0.25 -25.33
C ALA A 131 -24.47 -1.70 -25.52
N THR A 132 -24.84 -2.04 -26.76
CA THR A 132 -25.23 -3.39 -27.16
C THR A 132 -24.21 -3.95 -28.14
N LYS A 133 -23.85 -5.24 -27.97
CA LYS A 133 -22.97 -5.95 -28.92
C LYS A 133 -23.71 -6.21 -30.24
N ASP A 134 -23.08 -5.91 -31.36
CA ASP A 134 -23.61 -6.22 -32.69
C ASP A 134 -23.25 -7.64 -33.11
N GLY A 135 -24.23 -8.45 -33.39
CA GLY A 135 -24.12 -9.75 -34.08
C GLY A 135 -23.60 -10.94 -33.32
N THR A 136 -23.12 -10.78 -32.09
CA THR A 136 -22.63 -11.90 -31.27
C THR A 136 -22.63 -11.55 -29.78
N SER A 137 -22.84 -12.58 -28.93
CA SER A 137 -22.69 -12.49 -27.49
C SER A 137 -21.23 -12.72 -27.04
N GLU A 138 -20.36 -13.22 -27.94
CA GLU A 138 -18.97 -13.54 -27.64
C GLU A 138 -18.01 -12.46 -28.17
N ASP A 139 -16.86 -12.35 -27.53
CA ASP A 139 -15.80 -11.46 -27.97
C ASP A 139 -15.15 -11.99 -29.24
N ARG A 140 -14.85 -11.11 -30.18
CA ARG A 140 -14.17 -11.44 -31.44
C ARG A 140 -12.70 -11.07 -31.34
N PHE A 141 -11.86 -11.76 -32.11
CA PHE A 141 -10.44 -11.48 -32.17
C PHE A 141 -9.99 -11.35 -33.62
N ALA A 142 -9.26 -10.29 -33.92
CA ALA A 142 -8.69 -10.04 -35.20
C ALA A 142 -7.19 -10.31 -35.18
N VAL A 143 -6.72 -11.18 -36.07
CA VAL A 143 -5.30 -11.48 -36.27
C VAL A 143 -4.66 -10.36 -37.09
N ILE A 144 -3.49 -9.88 -36.69
CA ILE A 144 -2.73 -8.86 -37.41
C ILE A 144 -1.81 -9.54 -38.42
N GLU A 145 -2.08 -9.38 -39.70
CA GLU A 145 -1.33 -9.95 -40.81
C GLU A 145 -0.42 -8.89 -41.46
N GLY A 146 0.79 -8.72 -40.94
CA GLY A 146 1.75 -7.76 -41.52
C GLY A 146 1.54 -6.33 -41.06
N GLU A 147 1.99 -5.37 -41.89
CA GLU A 147 1.96 -3.94 -41.54
C GLU A 147 0.57 -3.31 -41.65
N GLU A 148 -0.28 -3.86 -42.50
CA GLU A 148 -1.66 -3.45 -42.72
C GLU A 148 -2.58 -4.66 -42.76
N THR A 149 -3.65 -4.63 -41.96
CA THR A 149 -4.65 -5.69 -41.86
C THR A 149 -6.04 -5.12 -42.08
N PHE A 150 -6.85 -5.78 -42.94
CA PHE A 150 -8.20 -5.36 -43.27
C PHE A 150 -9.20 -6.41 -42.81
N ILE A 151 -10.19 -6.01 -42.03
CA ILE A 151 -11.24 -6.89 -41.50
C ILE A 151 -12.60 -6.35 -41.93
N TYR A 152 -13.37 -7.15 -42.65
CA TYR A 152 -14.72 -6.83 -43.09
C TYR A 152 -15.76 -7.54 -42.23
N LEU A 153 -16.69 -6.77 -41.69
CA LEU A 153 -17.74 -7.20 -40.77
C LEU A 153 -19.11 -6.88 -41.37
N LYS A 154 -20.08 -7.70 -41.02
CA LYS A 154 -21.50 -7.45 -41.39
C LYS A 154 -22.32 -7.43 -40.11
N SER A 155 -23.22 -6.46 -39.99
CA SER A 155 -24.12 -6.35 -38.83
C SER A 155 -24.97 -7.62 -38.70
N GLY A 156 -25.05 -8.15 -37.48
CA GLY A 156 -25.74 -9.39 -37.18
C GLY A 156 -24.98 -10.65 -37.53
N ASP A 157 -23.77 -10.56 -38.09
CA ASP A 157 -22.91 -11.70 -38.45
C ASP A 157 -21.68 -11.80 -37.57
N ALA A 158 -21.45 -12.94 -36.94
CA ALA A 158 -20.28 -13.17 -36.10
C ALA A 158 -18.98 -13.40 -36.90
N ALA A 159 -19.10 -13.69 -38.22
CA ALA A 159 -17.95 -13.97 -39.09
C ALA A 159 -17.12 -12.72 -39.36
N GLN A 160 -15.82 -12.92 -39.59
CA GLN A 160 -14.85 -11.90 -40.02
C GLN A 160 -14.34 -12.28 -41.39
N TYR A 161 -14.30 -11.34 -42.32
CA TYR A 161 -13.92 -11.59 -43.69
C TYR A 161 -12.66 -10.78 -44.05
N THR A 162 -11.86 -11.31 -44.97
CA THR A 162 -10.64 -10.64 -45.47
C THR A 162 -10.91 -9.72 -46.66
N SER A 163 -12.12 -9.71 -47.21
CA SER A 163 -12.53 -8.85 -48.32
C SER A 163 -14.01 -8.50 -48.25
N GLN A 164 -14.38 -7.45 -48.99
CA GLN A 164 -15.75 -6.93 -49.10
C GLN A 164 -16.73 -7.99 -49.61
N ASP A 165 -16.31 -8.86 -50.55
CA ASP A 165 -17.14 -9.87 -51.19
C ASP A 165 -17.22 -11.19 -50.38
N GLY A 166 -16.65 -11.21 -49.17
CA GLY A 166 -16.58 -12.39 -48.36
C GLY A 166 -15.38 -13.27 -48.74
N GLY A 167 -14.25 -13.06 -48.22
CA GLY A 167 -13.04 -13.85 -48.39
C GLY A 167 -12.90 -14.96 -47.34
N LYS A 168 -11.67 -15.37 -47.08
CA LYS A 168 -11.33 -16.36 -46.05
C LYS A 168 -11.74 -15.82 -44.69
N THR A 169 -12.47 -16.62 -43.92
CA THR A 169 -12.73 -16.32 -42.50
C THR A 169 -11.43 -16.47 -41.72
N LEU A 170 -11.04 -15.44 -40.96
CA LEU A 170 -9.89 -15.49 -40.08
C LEU A 170 -10.23 -16.33 -38.86
N THR A 171 -9.30 -17.18 -38.45
CA THR A 171 -9.41 -17.97 -37.24
C THR A 171 -8.52 -17.38 -36.14
N MET A 172 -8.99 -17.40 -34.91
CA MET A 172 -8.20 -16.98 -33.75
C MET A 172 -6.86 -17.72 -33.68
N ILE A 173 -5.79 -17.02 -33.31
CA ILE A 173 -4.53 -17.66 -32.94
C ILE A 173 -4.77 -18.47 -31.69
N LYS A 174 -4.48 -19.76 -31.78
CA LYS A 174 -4.55 -20.66 -30.64
C LYS A 174 -3.33 -20.44 -29.74
N LYS A 175 -3.58 -20.09 -28.47
CA LYS A 175 -2.52 -19.88 -27.47
C LYS A 175 -2.70 -20.88 -26.31
N PHE A 176 -1.60 -21.51 -25.90
CA PHE A 176 -1.51 -22.26 -24.65
C PHE A 176 -0.97 -21.29 -23.57
N THR A 177 -1.88 -20.75 -22.74
CA THR A 177 -1.54 -19.64 -21.86
C THR A 177 -0.89 -20.08 -20.56
N LEU A 178 -1.33 -21.20 -19.96
CA LEU A 178 -0.79 -21.74 -18.71
C LEU A 178 -0.76 -23.26 -18.71
N ALA A 179 0.33 -23.85 -18.20
CA ALA A 179 0.39 -25.20 -17.67
C ALA A 179 0.88 -25.11 -16.23
N GLY A 180 0.03 -25.38 -15.25
CA GLY A 180 0.29 -25.20 -13.82
C GLY A 180 0.20 -26.51 -13.05
N MET A 181 1.24 -26.87 -12.30
CA MET A 181 1.17 -27.99 -11.34
C MET A 181 0.28 -27.58 -10.18
N THR A 182 -0.85 -28.27 -10.02
CA THR A 182 -1.84 -27.96 -8.96
C THR A 182 -1.80 -28.97 -7.83
N ASP A 183 -1.22 -30.14 -8.07
CA ASP A 183 -1.01 -31.23 -7.12
C ASP A 183 0.14 -32.11 -7.63
N PHE A 184 0.66 -33.01 -6.84
CA PHE A 184 1.75 -33.93 -7.20
C PHE A 184 1.37 -34.98 -8.26
N HIS A 185 0.12 -35.02 -8.69
CA HIS A 185 -0.40 -35.82 -9.80
C HIS A 185 -1.20 -35.02 -10.81
N LYS A 186 -1.35 -33.67 -10.63
CA LYS A 186 -2.30 -32.87 -11.41
C LYS A 186 -1.65 -31.64 -12.03
N ILE A 187 -1.95 -31.43 -13.29
CA ILE A 187 -1.52 -30.26 -14.06
C ILE A 187 -2.75 -29.58 -14.64
N GLN A 188 -2.99 -28.31 -14.29
CA GLN A 188 -3.99 -27.48 -14.94
C GLN A 188 -3.44 -26.98 -16.28
N TYR A 189 -4.27 -26.97 -17.31
CA TYR A 189 -3.99 -26.26 -18.55
C TYR A 189 -5.00 -25.14 -18.79
N ASN A 190 -4.52 -24.02 -19.37
CA ASN A 190 -5.38 -22.93 -19.86
C ASN A 190 -5.03 -22.65 -21.32
N VAL A 191 -6.06 -22.52 -22.16
CA VAL A 191 -5.93 -22.28 -23.59
C VAL A 191 -6.93 -21.21 -24.07
N THR A 192 -6.61 -20.56 -25.17
CA THR A 192 -7.53 -19.65 -25.85
C THR A 192 -7.36 -19.81 -27.36
N PRO A 193 -8.44 -19.93 -28.17
CA PRO A 193 -9.85 -20.07 -27.77
C PRO A 193 -10.14 -21.37 -27.05
N LYS A 194 -11.42 -21.61 -26.71
CA LYS A 194 -11.89 -22.89 -26.14
C LYS A 194 -11.45 -24.08 -26.98
N THR A 195 -11.09 -25.18 -26.32
CA THR A 195 -10.78 -26.45 -26.96
C THR A 195 -11.72 -27.54 -26.48
N SER A 196 -11.96 -28.53 -27.34
CA SER A 196 -12.64 -29.78 -26.94
C SER A 196 -11.65 -30.92 -27.09
N ILE A 197 -11.12 -31.43 -25.99
CA ILE A 197 -10.27 -32.63 -25.95
C ILE A 197 -11.20 -33.84 -25.91
N THR A 198 -11.16 -34.64 -26.94
CA THR A 198 -12.03 -35.86 -27.10
C THR A 198 -11.25 -37.16 -26.96
N SER A 199 -9.93 -37.10 -26.90
CA SER A 199 -9.03 -38.26 -26.79
C SER A 199 -7.76 -37.89 -26.04
N TYR A 200 -7.27 -38.78 -25.18
CA TYR A 200 -5.96 -38.65 -24.52
C TYR A 200 -4.80 -38.45 -25.50
N LYS A 201 -4.93 -38.91 -26.76
CA LYS A 201 -3.89 -38.75 -27.80
C LYS A 201 -3.63 -37.28 -28.17
N GLN A 202 -4.58 -36.41 -27.88
CA GLN A 202 -4.46 -34.98 -28.19
C GLN A 202 -3.65 -34.21 -27.14
N VAL A 203 -3.33 -34.85 -26.01
CA VAL A 203 -2.55 -34.26 -24.92
C VAL A 203 -1.40 -35.19 -24.59
N LYS A 204 -0.24 -34.59 -24.32
CA LYS A 204 0.93 -35.30 -23.84
C LYS A 204 1.61 -34.52 -22.73
N VAL A 205 2.14 -35.24 -21.74
CA VAL A 205 2.92 -34.68 -20.65
C VAL A 205 4.31 -35.30 -20.67
N TYR A 206 5.34 -34.47 -20.50
CA TYR A 206 6.73 -34.96 -20.55
C TYR A 206 7.54 -34.51 -19.34
N GLU A 207 8.40 -35.40 -18.81
CA GLU A 207 9.57 -35.10 -17.97
C GLU A 207 10.81 -35.24 -18.85
N GLY A 208 11.41 -34.10 -19.28
CA GLY A 208 12.45 -34.16 -20.33
C GLY A 208 11.92 -34.81 -21.61
N ASP A 209 12.51 -35.95 -22.00
CA ASP A 209 12.07 -36.75 -23.17
C ASP A 209 11.14 -37.91 -22.80
N LYS A 210 10.93 -38.18 -21.50
CA LYS A 210 10.04 -39.26 -21.03
C LYS A 210 8.60 -38.77 -21.06
N GLU A 211 7.75 -39.44 -21.86
CA GLU A 211 6.30 -39.25 -21.84
C GLU A 211 5.70 -39.88 -20.58
N LEU A 212 4.85 -39.15 -19.85
CA LEU A 212 4.15 -39.60 -18.64
C LEU A 212 2.80 -40.20 -18.99
N THR A 213 2.32 -41.06 -18.10
CA THR A 213 1.04 -41.76 -18.28
C THR A 213 -0.12 -40.88 -17.84
N ILE A 214 -1.00 -40.48 -18.75
CA ILE A 214 -2.21 -39.72 -18.43
C ILE A 214 -3.31 -40.70 -17.95
N LEU A 215 -3.81 -40.48 -16.74
CA LEU A 215 -4.92 -41.25 -16.16
C LEU A 215 -6.26 -40.62 -16.49
N ASP A 216 -6.37 -39.26 -16.40
CA ASP A 216 -7.62 -38.56 -16.69
C ASP A 216 -7.37 -37.17 -17.24
N ILE A 217 -8.34 -36.63 -17.98
CA ILE A 217 -8.42 -35.25 -18.41
C ILE A 217 -9.83 -34.75 -18.11
N SER A 218 -9.94 -33.80 -17.23
CA SER A 218 -11.24 -33.20 -16.87
C SER A 218 -11.91 -32.53 -18.08
N ASN A 219 -13.24 -32.53 -18.09
CA ASN A 219 -14.04 -31.89 -19.13
C ASN A 219 -13.86 -32.47 -20.56
N MET A 220 -13.41 -33.74 -20.71
CA MET A 220 -13.31 -34.38 -22.01
C MET A 220 -14.63 -34.27 -22.78
N GLY A 221 -14.51 -33.92 -24.06
CA GLY A 221 -15.67 -33.79 -24.98
C GLY A 221 -16.45 -32.48 -24.81
N ARG A 222 -16.04 -31.59 -23.93
CA ARG A 222 -16.65 -30.26 -23.74
C ARG A 222 -15.71 -29.15 -24.26
N GLU A 223 -16.29 -28.09 -24.77
CA GLU A 223 -15.54 -26.88 -25.13
C GLU A 223 -15.23 -26.07 -23.90
N VAL A 224 -13.95 -26.00 -23.49
CA VAL A 224 -13.47 -25.32 -22.31
C VAL A 224 -12.18 -24.54 -22.60
N THR A 225 -11.93 -23.50 -21.82
CA THR A 225 -10.66 -22.76 -21.82
C THR A 225 -9.63 -23.34 -20.86
N SER A 226 -10.06 -24.22 -19.94
CA SER A 226 -9.18 -24.83 -18.95
C SER A 226 -9.64 -26.22 -18.54
N GLY A 227 -8.70 -27.04 -18.06
CA GLY A 227 -8.98 -28.35 -17.49
C GLY A 227 -7.79 -28.86 -16.68
N ILE A 228 -7.97 -30.03 -16.05
CA ILE A 228 -6.94 -30.71 -15.26
C ILE A 228 -6.53 -31.96 -16.00
N ILE A 229 -5.24 -32.22 -16.11
CA ILE A 229 -4.62 -33.45 -16.57
C ILE A 229 -4.13 -34.20 -15.33
N GLU A 230 -4.57 -35.42 -15.11
CA GLU A 230 -4.09 -36.32 -14.05
C GLU A 230 -3.12 -37.34 -14.62
N VAL A 231 -1.93 -37.46 -13.97
CA VAL A 231 -0.86 -38.38 -14.38
C VAL A 231 -0.62 -39.46 -13.31
N GLU A 232 -0.18 -40.68 -13.77
CA GLU A 232 0.11 -41.80 -12.87
C GLU A 232 1.37 -41.55 -12.03
N GLU A 233 2.38 -40.92 -12.64
CA GLU A 233 3.65 -40.62 -11.97
C GLU A 233 3.49 -39.50 -10.96
N THR A 234 4.16 -39.62 -9.80
CA THR A 234 4.27 -38.54 -8.86
C THR A 234 5.24 -37.46 -9.41
N LEU A 235 4.74 -36.27 -9.60
CA LEU A 235 5.53 -35.11 -10.07
C LEU A 235 6.47 -34.61 -8.97
N ASP A 236 7.68 -34.22 -9.34
CA ASP A 236 8.68 -33.62 -8.45
C ASP A 236 8.76 -32.11 -8.72
N ILE A 237 8.52 -31.30 -7.72
CA ILE A 237 8.54 -29.82 -7.85
C ILE A 237 9.91 -29.25 -8.24
N GLY A 238 10.99 -30.02 -8.07
CA GLY A 238 12.36 -29.65 -8.48
C GLY A 238 12.67 -30.00 -9.92
N LYS A 239 11.76 -30.64 -10.66
CA LYS A 239 11.97 -31.06 -12.04
C LYS A 239 11.18 -30.22 -13.04
N SER A 240 11.61 -30.30 -14.30
CA SER A 240 10.94 -29.59 -15.40
C SER A 240 10.01 -30.52 -16.16
N TYR A 241 8.79 -30.07 -16.36
CA TYR A 241 7.76 -30.75 -17.14
C TYR A 241 7.25 -29.85 -18.26
N ARG A 242 6.70 -30.44 -19.32
CA ARG A 242 5.97 -29.73 -20.38
C ARG A 242 4.72 -30.48 -20.79
N VAL A 243 3.69 -29.73 -21.11
CA VAL A 243 2.44 -30.25 -21.67
C VAL A 243 2.36 -29.84 -23.13
N VAL A 244 1.93 -30.78 -23.98
CA VAL A 244 1.64 -30.56 -25.40
C VAL A 244 0.16 -30.78 -25.64
N ILE A 245 -0.53 -29.81 -26.23
CA ILE A 245 -1.95 -29.93 -26.62
C ILE A 245 -2.06 -29.76 -28.14
N GLU A 246 -2.68 -30.75 -28.82
CA GLU A 246 -2.82 -30.73 -30.26
C GLU A 246 -3.47 -29.42 -30.75
N GLY A 247 -2.79 -28.73 -31.64
CA GLY A 247 -3.23 -27.48 -32.23
C GLY A 247 -2.95 -26.22 -31.38
N TYR A 248 -2.45 -26.36 -30.13
CA TYR A 248 -2.09 -25.24 -29.23
C TYR A 248 -0.57 -25.18 -28.96
N GLY A 249 0.17 -26.23 -29.37
CA GLY A 249 1.62 -26.32 -29.13
C GLY A 249 1.97 -26.86 -27.75
N GLU A 250 3.11 -26.42 -27.21
CA GLU A 250 3.61 -26.87 -25.91
C GLU A 250 3.79 -25.71 -24.94
N LYS A 251 3.68 -26.03 -23.65
CA LYS A 251 3.91 -25.11 -22.54
C LYS A 251 4.69 -25.80 -21.43
N ALA A 252 5.70 -25.13 -20.90
CA ALA A 252 6.39 -25.56 -19.69
C ALA A 252 5.45 -25.50 -18.49
N VAL A 253 5.51 -26.51 -17.63
CA VAL A 253 4.72 -26.57 -16.39
C VAL A 253 5.44 -25.74 -15.33
N VAL A 254 4.68 -24.84 -14.72
CA VAL A 254 5.14 -24.06 -13.57
C VAL A 254 4.40 -24.49 -12.30
N PRO A 255 5.02 -24.46 -11.12
CA PRO A 255 4.33 -24.76 -9.88
C PRO A 255 3.33 -23.64 -9.57
N THR A 256 2.08 -23.99 -9.30
CA THR A 256 1.00 -23.04 -8.96
C THR A 256 0.36 -23.43 -7.63
N SER A 257 -0.90 -23.86 -7.62
CA SER A 257 -1.58 -24.26 -6.39
C SER A 257 -1.10 -25.58 -5.78
N VAL A 258 -0.11 -26.25 -6.35
CA VAL A 258 0.59 -27.36 -5.68
C VAL A 258 1.12 -26.96 -4.30
N PHE A 259 1.46 -25.70 -4.13
CA PHE A 259 1.93 -25.12 -2.87
C PHE A 259 0.86 -25.08 -1.76
N ASP A 260 -0.42 -25.12 -2.15
CA ASP A 260 -1.57 -25.08 -1.24
C ASP A 260 -2.06 -26.50 -0.90
N SER A 261 -1.40 -27.56 -1.47
CA SER A 261 -1.74 -28.95 -1.20
C SER A 261 -1.26 -29.39 0.20
N GLU A 262 -2.05 -30.27 0.87
CA GLU A 262 -1.66 -30.84 2.17
C GLU A 262 -0.27 -31.50 2.11
N TYR A 263 -0.02 -32.25 1.03
CA TYR A 263 1.27 -32.93 0.86
C TYR A 263 2.44 -31.94 0.80
N PHE A 264 2.30 -30.80 0.11
CA PHE A 264 3.36 -29.78 0.08
C PHE A 264 3.55 -29.18 1.48
N ILE A 265 2.47 -28.80 2.14
CA ILE A 265 2.53 -28.19 3.48
C ILE A 265 3.21 -29.13 4.47
N GLU A 266 2.84 -30.42 4.49
CA GLU A 266 3.40 -31.41 5.41
C GLU A 266 4.88 -31.74 5.15
N ASN A 267 5.32 -31.72 3.89
CA ASN A 267 6.63 -32.25 3.50
C ASN A 267 7.66 -31.17 3.15
N TYR A 268 7.24 -29.91 2.86
CA TYR A 268 8.14 -28.89 2.38
C TYR A 268 8.14 -27.61 3.22
N THR A 269 7.20 -27.36 4.13
CA THR A 269 7.31 -26.23 5.05
C THR A 269 8.39 -26.46 6.07
N TYR A 270 9.10 -25.41 6.45
CA TYR A 270 10.22 -25.45 7.39
C TYR A 270 9.96 -24.52 8.57
N ASP A 271 10.01 -25.04 9.77
CA ASP A 271 9.70 -24.37 11.03
C ASP A 271 10.94 -23.97 11.86
N GLY A 272 12.16 -24.27 11.34
CA GLY A 272 13.40 -23.88 12.01
C GLY A 272 13.64 -22.37 11.97
N ASP A 273 14.40 -21.86 12.93
CA ASP A 273 14.77 -20.45 13.15
C ASP A 273 16.17 -20.10 12.64
N ASP A 274 16.77 -20.97 11.81
CA ASP A 274 18.16 -20.89 11.39
C ASP A 274 18.36 -20.70 9.86
N LEU A 275 17.36 -20.16 9.18
CA LEU A 275 17.51 -19.69 7.80
C LEU A 275 18.39 -18.44 7.76
N GLY A 276 19.12 -18.27 6.64
CA GLY A 276 20.09 -17.20 6.50
C GLY A 276 21.53 -17.64 6.76
N ALA A 277 22.37 -16.70 7.14
CA ALA A 277 23.79 -16.92 7.47
C ALA A 277 24.01 -16.84 8.97
N VAL A 278 24.29 -17.96 9.60
CA VAL A 278 24.48 -18.07 11.07
C VAL A 278 25.95 -18.34 11.37
N ILE A 279 26.57 -17.46 12.17
CA ILE A 279 27.96 -17.58 12.59
C ILE A 279 28.05 -18.60 13.73
N ASN A 280 28.97 -19.58 13.58
CA ASN A 280 29.26 -20.61 14.55
C ASN A 280 30.77 -20.66 14.82
N GLY A 281 31.27 -19.81 15.72
CA GLY A 281 32.70 -19.67 15.99
C GLY A 281 33.46 -19.17 14.76
N ASP A 282 34.40 -19.96 14.24
CA ASP A 282 35.21 -19.58 13.06
C ASP A 282 34.56 -19.93 11.70
N SER A 283 33.30 -20.36 11.72
CA SER A 283 32.58 -20.77 10.52
C SER A 283 31.18 -20.13 10.47
N THR A 284 30.62 -20.07 9.26
CA THR A 284 29.25 -19.63 9.01
C THR A 284 28.49 -20.74 8.32
N THR A 285 27.30 -21.07 8.83
CA THR A 285 26.36 -21.95 8.15
C THR A 285 25.35 -21.11 7.40
N PHE A 286 25.23 -21.37 6.09
CA PHE A 286 24.27 -20.73 5.18
C PHE A 286 23.13 -21.70 4.95
N LYS A 287 21.90 -21.26 5.17
CA LYS A 287 20.69 -22.03 4.89
C LYS A 287 19.69 -21.21 4.07
N VAL A 288 19.14 -21.83 3.03
CA VAL A 288 18.08 -21.22 2.22
C VAL A 288 17.00 -22.25 1.91
N TRP A 289 15.75 -21.84 2.09
CA TRP A 289 14.60 -22.65 1.71
C TRP A 289 14.31 -22.48 0.21
N ALA A 290 14.52 -23.54 -0.55
CA ALA A 290 14.33 -23.57 -2.01
C ALA A 290 13.86 -24.96 -2.47
N PRO A 291 12.62 -25.38 -2.12
CA PRO A 291 12.13 -26.74 -2.39
C PRO A 291 12.04 -27.04 -3.88
N THR A 292 11.75 -26.04 -4.71
CA THR A 292 11.65 -26.15 -6.17
C THR A 292 13.00 -26.14 -6.89
N ALA A 293 14.10 -25.91 -6.16
CA ALA A 293 15.41 -25.90 -6.77
C ALA A 293 15.93 -27.31 -7.07
N SER A 294 16.54 -27.46 -8.24
CA SER A 294 17.36 -28.62 -8.62
C SER A 294 18.82 -28.44 -8.25
N LYS A 295 19.28 -27.17 -8.08
CA LYS A 295 20.62 -26.80 -7.68
C LYS A 295 20.64 -25.45 -7.00
N VAL A 296 21.46 -25.32 -5.94
CA VAL A 296 21.78 -24.05 -5.28
C VAL A 296 23.29 -23.94 -5.12
N VAL A 297 23.84 -22.80 -5.56
CA VAL A 297 25.26 -22.48 -5.43
C VAL A 297 25.39 -21.26 -4.51
N LEU A 298 26.20 -21.39 -3.47
CA LEU A 298 26.63 -20.28 -2.61
C LEU A 298 27.80 -19.56 -3.28
N ASN A 299 27.67 -18.25 -3.54
CA ASN A 299 28.75 -17.39 -4.04
C ASN A 299 29.24 -16.49 -2.91
N LEU A 300 30.54 -16.46 -2.67
CA LEU A 300 31.19 -15.67 -1.63
C LEU A 300 32.07 -14.57 -2.22
N PHE A 301 31.92 -13.34 -1.67
CA PHE A 301 32.63 -12.15 -2.15
C PHE A 301 33.37 -11.45 -1.01
N ARG A 302 34.43 -10.70 -1.38
CA ARG A 302 35.19 -9.87 -0.44
C ARG A 302 34.66 -8.43 -0.32
N SER A 303 33.79 -8.03 -1.23
CA SER A 303 33.23 -6.69 -1.30
C SER A 303 31.73 -6.76 -1.55
N GLY A 304 30.97 -5.83 -0.94
CA GLY A 304 29.53 -5.71 -1.10
C GLY A 304 29.08 -5.07 -2.43
N HIS A 305 29.99 -4.51 -3.22
CA HIS A 305 29.65 -3.72 -4.41
C HIS A 305 30.47 -4.03 -5.64
N GLU A 306 31.65 -4.63 -5.52
CA GLU A 306 32.56 -4.88 -6.66
C GLU A 306 33.21 -6.27 -6.62
N GLY A 307 33.90 -6.61 -7.71
CA GLY A 307 34.64 -7.87 -7.84
C GLY A 307 33.71 -9.08 -8.05
N SER A 308 34.34 -10.17 -8.54
CA SER A 308 33.69 -11.47 -8.71
C SER A 308 33.76 -12.32 -7.44
N ALA A 309 32.92 -13.35 -7.36
CA ALA A 309 32.99 -14.33 -6.29
C ALA A 309 34.41 -14.94 -6.22
N TYR A 310 35.00 -14.95 -5.02
CA TYR A 310 36.28 -15.62 -4.79
C TYR A 310 36.10 -17.13 -4.58
N LYS A 311 34.86 -17.53 -4.25
CA LYS A 311 34.48 -18.94 -4.12
C LYS A 311 33.00 -19.10 -4.52
N SER A 312 32.71 -20.14 -5.29
CA SER A 312 31.36 -20.62 -5.57
C SER A 312 31.30 -22.10 -5.26
N VAL A 313 30.32 -22.55 -4.50
CA VAL A 313 30.23 -23.93 -4.03
C VAL A 313 28.80 -24.42 -4.06
N ASP A 314 28.59 -25.68 -4.50
CA ASP A 314 27.28 -26.32 -4.50
C ASP A 314 26.84 -26.59 -3.05
N MET A 315 25.64 -26.16 -2.72
CA MET A 315 25.01 -26.46 -1.42
C MET A 315 24.38 -27.85 -1.45
N VAL A 316 24.12 -28.40 -0.27
CA VAL A 316 23.52 -29.72 -0.08
C VAL A 316 22.04 -29.55 0.25
N LYS A 317 21.17 -30.21 -0.54
CA LYS A 317 19.74 -30.30 -0.27
C LYS A 317 19.47 -31.20 0.92
N GLY A 318 18.85 -30.68 1.94
CA GLY A 318 18.37 -31.38 3.12
C GLY A 318 16.87 -31.65 3.08
N ASP A 319 16.32 -31.93 4.23
CA ASP A 319 14.90 -32.17 4.42
C ASP A 319 14.08 -30.88 4.17
N ARG A 320 12.80 -31.02 3.86
CA ARG A 320 11.82 -29.92 3.67
C ARG A 320 12.24 -28.87 2.64
N GLY A 321 13.16 -29.24 1.72
CA GLY A 321 13.63 -28.33 0.67
C GLY A 321 14.64 -27.26 1.14
N VAL A 322 15.21 -27.42 2.33
CA VAL A 322 16.28 -26.52 2.82
C VAL A 322 17.61 -26.94 2.23
N TRP A 323 18.35 -25.99 1.68
CA TRP A 323 19.72 -26.17 1.20
C TRP A 323 20.69 -25.56 2.19
N SER A 324 21.81 -26.23 2.46
CA SER A 324 22.78 -25.77 3.46
C SER A 324 24.22 -25.96 3.02
N TYR A 325 25.09 -25.11 3.51
CA TYR A 325 26.54 -25.24 3.38
C TYR A 325 27.23 -24.51 4.54
N THR A 326 28.28 -25.12 5.11
CA THR A 326 29.09 -24.47 6.14
C THR A 326 30.47 -24.13 5.59
N GLU A 327 30.91 -22.88 5.76
CA GLU A 327 32.17 -22.34 5.29
C GLU A 327 32.98 -21.74 6.42
N GLY A 328 34.32 -21.85 6.33
CA GLY A 328 35.26 -21.15 7.22
C GLY A 328 35.35 -19.67 6.88
N CYS A 329 34.28 -18.93 7.13
CA CYS A 329 34.21 -17.48 6.95
C CYS A 329 33.35 -16.88 8.05
N GLY A 330 33.40 -15.56 8.24
CA GLY A 330 32.68 -14.85 9.29
C GLY A 330 32.27 -13.46 8.90
N HIS A 331 32.07 -12.62 9.89
CA HIS A 331 31.64 -11.22 9.72
C HIS A 331 32.40 -10.47 8.61
N GLY A 332 31.65 -9.70 7.80
CA GLY A 332 32.18 -8.95 6.67
C GLY A 332 32.32 -9.74 5.37
N THR A 333 31.96 -11.05 5.36
CA THR A 333 31.89 -11.84 4.12
C THR A 333 30.57 -11.56 3.41
N TYR A 334 30.64 -11.17 2.13
CA TYR A 334 29.44 -10.95 1.33
C TYR A 334 29.08 -12.21 0.53
N TYR A 335 27.78 -12.40 0.25
CA TYR A 335 27.29 -13.60 -0.41
C TYR A 335 26.01 -13.41 -1.21
N THR A 336 25.79 -14.31 -2.17
CA THR A 336 24.53 -14.51 -2.91
C THR A 336 24.29 -16.00 -3.15
N TYR A 337 23.08 -16.35 -3.55
CA TYR A 337 22.74 -17.67 -4.04
C TYR A 337 22.47 -17.66 -5.54
N THR A 338 23.04 -18.61 -6.29
CA THR A 338 22.61 -18.92 -7.64
C THR A 338 21.71 -20.14 -7.59
N VAL A 339 20.43 -19.97 -7.92
CA VAL A 339 19.38 -20.99 -7.80
C VAL A 339 18.91 -21.43 -9.19
N THR A 340 18.90 -22.74 -9.42
CA THR A 340 18.37 -23.35 -10.66
C THR A 340 17.07 -24.05 -10.36
N THR A 341 16.01 -23.64 -11.04
CA THR A 341 14.63 -24.19 -10.92
C THR A 341 14.12 -24.59 -12.30
N SER A 342 12.88 -25.07 -12.38
CA SER A 342 12.20 -25.40 -13.65
C SER A 342 12.01 -24.18 -14.57
N VAL A 343 12.05 -22.95 -14.02
CA VAL A 343 11.90 -21.71 -14.82
C VAL A 343 13.22 -21.03 -15.19
N GLY A 344 14.35 -21.59 -14.79
CA GLY A 344 15.68 -21.09 -15.15
C GLY A 344 16.64 -20.97 -13.98
N THR A 345 17.78 -20.34 -14.24
CA THR A 345 18.84 -20.09 -13.25
C THR A 345 18.91 -18.59 -12.95
N GLN A 346 18.81 -18.22 -11.68
CA GLN A 346 18.82 -16.83 -11.22
C GLN A 346 19.81 -16.65 -10.07
N GLU A 347 20.42 -15.46 -9.98
CA GLU A 347 21.16 -15.04 -8.80
C GLU A 347 20.28 -14.18 -7.91
N ALA A 348 20.28 -14.47 -6.59
CA ALA A 348 19.43 -13.82 -5.60
C ALA A 348 20.22 -13.47 -4.33
N VAL A 349 19.81 -12.40 -3.67
CA VAL A 349 20.18 -12.13 -2.28
C VAL A 349 19.38 -13.04 -1.38
N ASP A 350 19.94 -13.39 -0.24
CA ASP A 350 19.25 -14.17 0.78
C ASP A 350 18.08 -13.36 1.38
N PRO A 351 16.83 -13.83 1.34
CA PRO A 351 15.71 -13.15 1.99
C PRO A 351 15.91 -12.92 3.50
N TYR A 352 16.69 -13.79 4.16
CA TYR A 352 17.01 -13.69 5.58
C TYR A 352 18.32 -12.94 5.87
N ALA A 353 18.93 -12.29 4.86
CA ALA A 353 20.12 -11.46 5.10
C ALA A 353 19.77 -10.30 6.05
N LYS A 354 20.60 -10.14 7.12
CA LYS A 354 20.47 -9.10 8.15
C LYS A 354 21.35 -7.88 7.88
N ALA A 355 22.25 -7.99 6.93
CA ALA A 355 23.12 -6.93 6.46
C ALA A 355 23.34 -7.09 4.96
N ALA A 356 23.62 -6.00 4.26
CA ALA A 356 23.90 -6.02 2.83
C ALA A 356 24.97 -4.99 2.45
N GLY A 357 25.59 -5.21 1.30
CA GLY A 357 26.45 -4.22 0.66
C GLY A 357 25.64 -3.14 -0.06
N LEU A 358 26.37 -2.27 -0.76
CA LEU A 358 25.82 -1.13 -1.49
C LEU A 358 24.62 -1.53 -2.36
N ASN A 359 23.55 -0.73 -2.26
CA ASN A 359 22.29 -0.94 -2.98
C ASN A 359 21.66 -2.32 -2.74
N GLY A 360 21.96 -2.97 -1.60
CA GLY A 360 21.37 -4.25 -1.24
C GLY A 360 21.62 -5.42 -2.20
N ASN A 361 22.66 -5.40 -3.03
CA ASN A 361 22.86 -6.39 -4.10
C ASN A 361 23.58 -7.68 -3.64
N ARG A 362 24.17 -7.69 -2.46
CA ARG A 362 24.79 -8.85 -1.82
C ARG A 362 24.47 -8.83 -0.34
N GLY A 363 24.02 -9.95 0.22
CA GLY A 363 23.93 -10.12 1.67
C GLY A 363 25.33 -10.13 2.30
N MET A 364 25.42 -9.75 3.58
CA MET A 364 26.66 -9.78 4.35
C MET A 364 26.46 -10.64 5.59
N VAL A 365 27.42 -11.52 5.84
CA VAL A 365 27.54 -12.24 7.12
C VAL A 365 27.87 -11.22 8.21
N VAL A 366 27.02 -11.07 9.19
CA VAL A 366 27.17 -10.07 10.25
C VAL A 366 27.12 -10.70 11.64
N ASP A 367 28.07 -10.33 12.49
CA ASP A 367 27.99 -10.53 13.93
C ASP A 367 27.32 -9.28 14.52
N LEU A 368 26.03 -9.41 14.83
CA LEU A 368 25.19 -8.30 15.29
C LEU A 368 25.66 -7.71 16.61
N SER A 369 26.29 -8.51 17.49
CA SER A 369 26.83 -8.02 18.77
C SER A 369 27.91 -6.94 18.62
N ARG A 370 28.52 -6.83 17.44
CA ARG A 370 29.51 -5.79 17.10
C ARG A 370 28.83 -4.46 16.72
N THR A 371 27.56 -4.48 16.46
CA THR A 371 26.82 -3.31 15.98
C THR A 371 26.16 -2.53 17.10
N ASP A 372 26.13 -3.07 18.33
CA ASP A 372 25.48 -2.45 19.47
C ASP A 372 26.24 -1.20 19.92
N PRO A 373 25.57 -0.03 19.99
CA PRO A 373 26.13 1.13 20.68
C PRO A 373 26.31 0.83 22.17
N LYS A 374 27.22 1.54 22.80
CA LYS A 374 27.42 1.35 24.23
C LYS A 374 26.16 1.69 25.02
N GLY A 375 25.63 0.71 25.75
CA GLY A 375 24.42 0.85 26.56
C GLY A 375 23.12 0.62 25.80
N PHE A 376 23.21 0.12 24.57
CA PHE A 376 22.05 -0.27 23.79
C PHE A 376 21.28 -1.42 24.48
N GLY A 377 19.94 -1.42 24.34
CA GLY A 377 19.06 -2.41 25.00
C GLY A 377 18.93 -2.20 26.51
N ALA A 378 19.18 -0.98 27.01
CA ALA A 378 18.81 -0.61 28.38
C ALA A 378 17.28 -0.61 28.51
N ASP A 379 16.77 -1.04 29.68
CA ASP A 379 15.34 -1.04 29.95
C ASP A 379 14.71 0.32 29.59
N PHE A 380 13.81 0.34 28.62
CA PHE A 380 13.06 1.51 28.20
C PHE A 380 11.56 1.22 28.24
N SER A 381 10.78 2.21 28.61
CA SER A 381 9.32 2.19 28.54
C SER A 381 8.83 3.58 28.22
N THR A 382 7.91 3.67 27.29
CA THR A 382 7.22 4.93 26.96
C THR A 382 6.26 5.38 28.08
N GLY A 383 5.96 4.49 29.04
CA GLY A 383 5.01 4.72 30.12
C GLY A 383 3.56 4.75 29.70
N ILE A 384 3.23 4.33 28.47
CA ILE A 384 1.85 4.16 28.03
C ILE A 384 1.25 2.89 28.63
N SER A 385 -0.04 2.91 28.92
CA SER A 385 -0.77 1.76 29.47
C SER A 385 -1.87 1.27 28.55
N THR A 386 -2.23 2.09 27.56
CA THR A 386 -3.21 1.77 26.54
C THR A 386 -2.84 2.47 25.22
N TYR A 387 -3.39 2.01 24.11
CA TYR A 387 -3.22 2.68 22.81
C TYR A 387 -3.72 4.12 22.80
N SER A 388 -4.69 4.48 23.66
CA SER A 388 -5.18 5.86 23.76
C SER A 388 -4.19 6.82 24.42
N ASP A 389 -3.14 6.31 25.09
CA ASP A 389 -2.04 7.12 25.63
C ASP A 389 -1.05 7.52 24.56
N ALA A 390 -0.99 6.77 23.46
CA ALA A 390 -0.02 6.99 22.39
C ALA A 390 -0.36 8.25 21.56
N ILE A 391 0.68 9.06 21.33
CA ILE A 391 0.66 10.23 20.45
C ILE A 391 1.83 10.07 19.49
N ILE A 392 1.52 9.81 18.23
CA ILE A 392 2.48 9.40 17.20
C ILE A 392 2.72 10.53 16.21
N TRP A 393 3.99 10.79 15.94
CA TRP A 393 4.47 11.74 14.94
C TRP A 393 5.15 11.01 13.79
N GLU A 394 4.57 11.05 12.59
CA GLU A 394 5.06 10.35 11.41
C GLU A 394 6.10 11.18 10.67
N VAL A 395 7.27 10.59 10.39
CA VAL A 395 8.36 11.28 9.71
C VAL A 395 9.19 10.38 8.80
N HIS A 396 9.67 10.95 7.69
CA HIS A 396 10.70 10.38 6.84
C HIS A 396 12.08 10.78 7.36
N VAL A 397 13.02 9.81 7.44
CA VAL A 397 14.37 10.05 8.02
C VAL A 397 15.08 11.23 7.35
N ARG A 398 15.02 11.31 6.02
CA ARG A 398 15.67 12.39 5.27
C ARG A 398 14.99 13.74 5.49
N ASP A 399 13.66 13.80 5.50
CA ASP A 399 12.89 15.02 5.66
C ASP A 399 13.14 15.69 7.01
N PHE A 400 13.36 14.86 8.05
CA PHE A 400 13.56 15.32 9.43
C PHE A 400 14.66 16.36 9.57
N SER A 401 15.82 16.13 8.96
CA SER A 401 17.01 16.92 9.27
C SER A 401 17.65 17.64 8.09
N ASN A 402 17.20 17.37 6.88
CA ASN A 402 17.89 17.84 5.67
C ASN A 402 17.97 19.37 5.59
N LYS A 403 16.97 20.11 6.14
CA LYS A 403 16.98 21.59 6.27
C LYS A 403 17.46 22.11 7.63
N ILE A 404 17.91 21.29 8.55
CA ILE A 404 18.50 21.79 9.81
C ILE A 404 19.92 22.28 9.51
N ALA A 405 20.11 23.59 9.50
CA ALA A 405 21.38 24.18 9.10
C ALA A 405 22.57 23.75 9.98
N SER A 406 22.33 23.59 11.29
CA SER A 406 23.32 23.20 12.30
C SER A 406 23.56 21.69 12.42
N SER A 407 22.78 20.84 11.75
CA SER A 407 23.00 19.39 11.78
C SER A 407 24.23 18.99 10.98
N ASN A 408 25.03 18.07 11.55
CA ASN A 408 26.19 17.45 10.91
C ASN A 408 25.78 16.22 10.07
N TYR A 409 24.58 15.67 10.31
CA TYR A 409 24.12 14.40 9.72
C TYR A 409 22.80 14.56 8.95
N LYS A 410 22.72 15.59 8.11
CA LYS A 410 21.53 15.90 7.31
C LYS A 410 21.03 14.70 6.53
N GLY A 411 19.75 14.34 6.72
CA GLY A 411 19.09 13.24 6.04
C GLY A 411 19.58 11.84 6.44
N LYS A 412 20.24 11.70 7.60
CA LYS A 412 20.85 10.46 8.07
C LYS A 412 20.26 10.01 9.41
N TYR A 413 20.39 8.71 9.74
CA TYR A 413 20.02 8.17 11.05
C TYR A 413 20.63 8.96 12.21
N LEU A 414 21.90 9.30 12.09
CA LEU A 414 22.64 10.01 13.14
C LEU A 414 22.11 11.43 13.43
N ALA A 415 21.29 12.02 12.58
CA ALA A 415 20.66 13.30 12.87
C ALA A 415 19.76 13.24 14.11
N PHE A 416 19.16 12.08 14.41
CA PHE A 416 18.36 11.86 15.61
C PHE A 416 19.18 11.72 16.90
N THR A 417 20.51 11.63 16.79
CA THR A 417 21.41 11.62 17.96
C THR A 417 21.87 13.02 18.38
N GLU A 418 21.60 14.02 17.54
CA GLU A 418 22.04 15.40 17.78
C GLU A 418 21.09 16.13 18.73
N ARG A 419 21.64 16.75 19.78
CA ARG A 419 20.89 17.54 20.77
C ARG A 419 21.32 19.00 20.73
N GLY A 420 20.47 19.89 21.24
CA GLY A 420 20.73 21.31 21.29
C GLY A 420 20.71 22.03 19.93
N LEU A 421 20.07 21.39 18.90
CA LEU A 421 19.92 22.02 17.60
C LEU A 421 18.86 23.12 17.66
N VAL A 422 19.17 24.26 17.02
CA VAL A 422 18.27 25.40 16.91
C VAL A 422 18.22 25.92 15.47
N ASN A 423 17.09 26.53 15.12
CA ASN A 423 16.97 27.29 13.88
C ASN A 423 17.60 28.69 14.00
N GLU A 424 17.54 29.50 12.95
CA GLU A 424 18.08 30.86 12.90
C GLU A 424 17.43 31.84 13.90
N PHE A 425 16.27 31.51 14.46
CA PHE A 425 15.55 32.31 15.45
C PHE A 425 15.79 31.81 16.88
N GLY A 426 16.64 30.78 17.07
CA GLY A 426 16.94 30.20 18.37
C GLY A 426 15.89 29.22 18.90
N GLN A 427 14.92 28.81 18.07
CA GLN A 427 13.92 27.81 18.45
C GLN A 427 14.50 26.40 18.34
N SER A 428 14.18 25.55 19.30
CA SER A 428 14.57 24.11 19.28
C SER A 428 14.06 23.43 18.03
N VAL A 429 14.93 22.61 17.40
CA VAL A 429 14.59 21.75 16.27
C VAL A 429 15.17 20.36 16.51
N GLY A 430 14.81 19.39 15.66
CA GLY A 430 15.28 18.00 15.82
C GLY A 430 14.67 17.33 17.04
N VAL A 431 15.42 16.44 17.72
CA VAL A 431 14.90 15.63 18.83
C VAL A 431 14.45 16.48 20.02
N ASP A 432 15.13 17.58 20.32
CA ASP A 432 14.69 18.46 21.42
C ASP A 432 13.33 19.12 21.14
N TYR A 433 13.02 19.37 19.86
CA TYR A 433 11.67 19.82 19.47
C TYR A 433 10.62 18.76 19.77
N LEU A 434 10.89 17.49 19.45
CA LEU A 434 9.95 16.38 19.70
C LEU A 434 9.69 16.20 21.20
N VAL A 435 10.74 16.29 22.04
CA VAL A 435 10.61 16.26 23.50
C VAL A 435 9.73 17.42 23.99
N ASN A 436 9.95 18.63 23.47
CA ASN A 436 9.17 19.80 23.87
C ASN A 436 7.72 19.69 23.38
N LEU A 437 7.47 19.13 22.21
CA LEU A 437 6.13 18.91 21.66
C LEU A 437 5.33 17.91 22.51
N GLY A 438 6.01 16.94 23.16
CA GLY A 438 5.41 16.00 24.09
C GLY A 438 4.82 14.74 23.44
N ILE A 439 5.26 14.37 22.23
CA ILE A 439 4.87 13.12 21.60
C ILE A 439 5.41 11.91 22.36
N THR A 440 4.78 10.76 22.22
CA THR A 440 5.21 9.51 22.84
C THR A 440 6.02 8.64 21.89
N HIS A 441 5.73 8.68 20.60
CA HIS A 441 6.39 7.85 19.58
C HIS A 441 6.68 8.61 18.31
N VAL A 442 7.79 8.27 17.69
CA VAL A 442 8.09 8.60 16.29
C VAL A 442 7.76 7.39 15.42
N HIS A 443 6.93 7.59 14.40
CA HIS A 443 6.72 6.62 13.34
C HIS A 443 7.62 6.99 12.16
N LEU A 444 8.59 6.14 11.88
CA LEU A 444 9.50 6.28 10.74
C LEU A 444 8.88 5.65 9.49
N LEU A 445 8.78 6.41 8.40
CA LEU A 445 8.52 5.84 7.08
C LEU A 445 9.57 4.76 6.78
N PRO A 446 9.35 3.85 5.79
CA PRO A 446 10.18 2.66 5.64
C PRO A 446 11.68 2.91 5.75
N VAL A 447 12.33 2.15 6.63
CA VAL A 447 13.76 2.25 6.95
C VAL A 447 14.54 0.96 6.67
N TYR A 448 13.87 -0.07 6.11
CA TYR A 448 14.57 -1.22 5.54
C TYR A 448 15.08 -0.86 4.13
N ASP A 449 15.98 -1.70 3.58
CA ASP A 449 16.57 -1.55 2.26
C ASP A 449 15.52 -1.60 1.14
N TYR A 450 15.38 -0.51 0.40
CA TYR A 450 14.45 -0.34 -0.70
C TYR A 450 15.17 -0.05 -2.03
N ALA A 451 14.48 -0.16 -3.18
CA ALA A 451 15.16 -0.40 -4.45
C ALA A 451 15.56 0.87 -5.22
N THR A 452 14.82 1.97 -5.10
CA THR A 452 14.88 3.05 -6.11
C THR A 452 15.84 4.21 -5.79
N VAL A 453 16.48 4.23 -4.63
CA VAL A 453 17.51 5.22 -4.31
C VAL A 453 18.89 4.61 -4.45
N ASP A 454 19.77 5.25 -5.24
CA ASP A 454 21.18 4.88 -5.30
C ASP A 454 21.88 5.32 -4.01
N GLU A 455 22.22 4.36 -3.16
CA GLU A 455 22.88 4.58 -1.88
C GLU A 455 24.25 5.27 -2.02
N ALA A 456 24.91 5.12 -3.17
CA ALA A 456 26.18 5.80 -3.46
C ALA A 456 25.99 7.29 -3.74
N ASN A 457 24.80 7.70 -4.17
CA ASN A 457 24.47 9.08 -4.51
C ASN A 457 23.05 9.44 -4.08
N PRO A 458 22.73 9.34 -2.77
CA PRO A 458 21.37 9.42 -2.25
C PRO A 458 20.69 10.77 -2.50
N ASP A 459 21.46 11.84 -2.68
CA ASP A 459 20.91 13.18 -2.92
C ASP A 459 20.37 13.39 -4.34
N SER A 460 20.65 12.45 -5.25
CA SER A 460 20.17 12.52 -6.64
C SER A 460 18.71 12.09 -6.80
N GLN A 461 18.15 11.40 -5.82
CA GLN A 461 16.82 10.81 -5.86
C GLN A 461 16.16 10.90 -4.49
N PHE A 462 14.84 10.93 -4.48
CA PHE A 462 14.01 10.84 -3.28
C PHE A 462 12.99 9.72 -3.47
N ASN A 463 12.74 8.95 -2.43
CA ASN A 463 11.63 8.01 -2.36
C ASN A 463 11.20 7.86 -0.89
N TRP A 464 9.91 7.66 -0.64
CA TRP A 464 9.41 7.37 0.71
C TRP A 464 9.88 6.01 1.24
N GLY A 465 10.24 5.06 0.34
CA GLY A 465 10.75 3.74 0.70
C GLY A 465 9.71 2.61 0.62
N TYR A 466 8.54 2.83 0.02
CA TYR A 466 7.52 1.79 -0.17
C TYR A 466 7.80 0.89 -1.38
N ASP A 467 9.07 0.64 -1.68
CA ASP A 467 9.54 -0.25 -2.74
C ASP A 467 10.56 -1.27 -2.20
N PRO A 468 10.11 -2.21 -1.32
CA PRO A 468 10.97 -3.07 -0.52
C PRO A 468 11.82 -4.02 -1.36
N LYS A 469 13.09 -4.18 -0.95
CA LYS A 469 14.08 -5.06 -1.57
C LYS A 469 14.60 -6.13 -0.60
N ASN A 470 15.18 -5.73 0.53
CA ASN A 470 15.69 -6.63 1.56
C ASN A 470 15.07 -6.24 2.93
N TYR A 471 14.07 -6.98 3.36
CA TYR A 471 13.22 -6.63 4.51
C TYR A 471 13.92 -6.60 5.87
N ASN A 472 15.05 -7.35 6.04
CA ASN A 472 15.76 -7.45 7.32
C ASN A 472 17.06 -6.63 7.34
N VAL A 473 17.24 -5.73 6.39
CA VAL A 473 18.42 -4.88 6.25
C VAL A 473 18.03 -3.43 6.40
N PRO A 474 18.68 -2.61 7.25
CA PRO A 474 18.43 -1.17 7.29
C PRO A 474 18.82 -0.48 5.98
N GLU A 475 18.09 0.58 5.59
CA GLU A 475 18.35 1.37 4.39
C GLU A 475 19.74 2.04 4.42
N GLY A 476 20.50 1.85 3.35
CA GLY A 476 21.87 2.35 3.29
C GLY A 476 21.99 3.82 2.94
N SER A 477 21.01 4.42 2.24
CA SER A 477 21.03 5.85 1.92
C SER A 477 20.94 6.75 3.16
N TYR A 478 20.41 6.24 4.27
CA TYR A 478 20.36 6.95 5.54
C TYR A 478 21.63 6.77 6.39
N SER A 479 22.55 5.90 6.00
CA SER A 479 23.81 5.68 6.71
C SER A 479 24.89 6.66 6.21
N THR A 480 25.92 6.91 7.03
CA THR A 480 27.07 7.74 6.65
C THR A 480 28.03 6.99 5.72
N ASN A 481 27.96 5.67 5.68
CA ASN A 481 28.76 4.82 4.81
C ASN A 481 27.98 3.60 4.28
N PRO A 482 27.33 3.71 3.12
CA PRO A 482 26.52 2.62 2.57
C PRO A 482 27.34 1.44 2.02
N TYR A 483 28.66 1.62 1.85
CA TYR A 483 29.54 0.56 1.37
C TYR A 483 29.83 -0.52 2.41
N ASP A 484 29.63 -0.21 3.69
CA ASP A 484 29.84 -1.12 4.82
C ASP A 484 28.50 -1.45 5.49
N GLY A 485 28.06 -2.70 5.33
CA GLY A 485 26.77 -3.16 5.88
C GLY A 485 26.66 -3.10 7.40
N GLU A 486 27.77 -3.05 8.14
CA GLU A 486 27.78 -2.90 9.60
C GLU A 486 27.39 -1.48 10.03
N VAL A 487 27.78 -0.46 9.22
CA VAL A 487 27.59 0.96 9.59
C VAL A 487 26.10 1.30 9.66
N ARG A 488 25.30 0.90 8.65
CA ARG A 488 23.86 1.16 8.62
C ARG A 488 23.12 0.58 9.82
N ILE A 489 23.52 -0.61 10.28
CA ILE A 489 22.92 -1.27 11.45
C ILE A 489 23.26 -0.49 12.72
N ARG A 490 24.55 -0.17 12.92
CA ARG A 490 25.00 0.58 14.10
C ARG A 490 24.36 1.94 14.21
N GLU A 491 24.28 2.69 13.10
CA GLU A 491 23.72 4.04 13.09
C GLU A 491 22.20 4.03 13.33
N TYR A 492 21.49 3.02 12.80
CA TYR A 492 20.07 2.84 13.11
C TYR A 492 19.85 2.54 14.60
N LYS A 493 20.63 1.64 15.20
CA LYS A 493 20.60 1.39 16.65
C LYS A 493 20.93 2.64 17.46
N GLN A 494 21.89 3.46 17.03
CA GLN A 494 22.19 4.75 17.69
C GLN A 494 21.02 5.72 17.63
N MET A 495 20.28 5.77 16.52
CA MET A 495 19.06 6.56 16.39
C MET A 495 17.99 6.10 17.37
N VAL A 496 17.69 4.80 17.45
CA VAL A 496 16.71 4.24 18.37
C VAL A 496 17.12 4.53 19.82
N GLN A 497 18.36 4.26 20.21
CA GLN A 497 18.87 4.55 21.54
C GLN A 497 18.71 6.03 21.90
N ALA A 498 19.02 6.95 20.99
CA ALA A 498 18.91 8.38 21.25
C ALA A 498 17.45 8.85 21.44
N LEU A 499 16.50 8.25 20.72
CA LEU A 499 15.08 8.47 20.91
C LEU A 499 14.59 7.92 22.25
N HIS A 500 15.01 6.72 22.64
CA HIS A 500 14.73 6.13 23.97
C HIS A 500 15.30 7.00 25.10
N GLU A 501 16.55 7.47 24.99
CA GLU A 501 17.15 8.40 25.93
C GLU A 501 16.40 9.74 26.02
N ALA A 502 15.65 10.10 24.99
CA ALA A 502 14.75 11.26 24.96
C ALA A 502 13.34 10.96 25.47
N GLY A 503 13.04 9.71 25.85
CA GLY A 503 11.71 9.28 26.31
C GLY A 503 10.71 9.03 25.19
N ILE A 504 11.19 8.76 23.97
CA ILE A 504 10.36 8.62 22.76
C ILE A 504 10.53 7.21 22.19
N GLY A 505 9.42 6.47 22.04
CA GLY A 505 9.38 5.16 21.39
C GLY A 505 9.49 5.26 19.87
N VAL A 506 9.89 4.17 19.24
CA VAL A 506 10.11 4.09 17.79
C VAL A 506 9.19 3.06 17.15
N VAL A 507 8.37 3.50 16.20
CA VAL A 507 7.51 2.67 15.37
C VAL A 507 8.10 2.58 13.97
N MET A 508 8.26 1.36 13.47
CA MET A 508 8.75 1.10 12.12
C MET A 508 7.59 0.83 11.16
N ASP A 509 7.63 1.48 10.01
CA ASP A 509 6.74 1.17 8.89
C ASP A 509 7.24 -0.05 8.13
N VAL A 510 6.37 -1.07 7.97
CA VAL A 510 6.71 -2.33 7.29
C VAL A 510 5.76 -2.61 6.13
N VAL A 511 6.34 -2.99 4.97
CA VAL A 511 5.64 -3.17 3.70
C VAL A 511 5.78 -4.61 3.23
N TYR A 512 5.09 -5.54 3.88
CA TYR A 512 5.14 -6.95 3.48
C TYR A 512 4.13 -7.30 2.37
N ASN A 513 3.22 -6.40 2.04
CA ASN A 513 2.13 -6.65 1.09
C ASN A 513 2.57 -6.77 -0.38
N HIS A 514 3.73 -6.23 -0.74
CA HIS A 514 4.33 -6.33 -2.08
C HIS A 514 5.85 -6.22 -2.01
N THR A 515 6.54 -6.49 -3.11
CA THR A 515 7.96 -6.19 -3.33
C THR A 515 8.12 -5.16 -4.44
N TYR A 516 9.27 -4.52 -4.53
CA TYR A 516 9.59 -3.55 -5.58
C TYR A 516 9.18 -4.03 -6.98
N ASP A 517 9.55 -5.28 -7.31
CA ASP A 517 9.02 -5.98 -8.48
C ASP A 517 8.89 -7.49 -8.19
N ALA A 518 8.11 -8.18 -9.02
CA ALA A 518 7.91 -9.62 -8.89
C ALA A 518 9.16 -10.47 -9.16
N ASN A 519 10.24 -9.90 -9.70
CA ASN A 519 11.53 -10.56 -9.88
C ASN A 519 12.45 -10.40 -8.64
N SER A 520 11.85 -10.38 -7.47
CA SER A 520 12.51 -10.29 -6.18
C SER A 520 13.32 -11.53 -5.83
N SER A 521 14.12 -11.43 -4.76
CA SER A 521 14.85 -12.58 -4.19
C SER A 521 13.92 -13.75 -3.87
N PHE A 522 12.73 -13.51 -3.38
CA PHE A 522 11.73 -14.55 -3.13
C PHE A 522 11.39 -15.36 -4.38
N ASN A 523 11.01 -14.69 -5.46
CA ASN A 523 10.57 -15.36 -6.69
C ASN A 523 11.74 -15.97 -7.48
N LYS A 524 12.95 -15.40 -7.33
CA LYS A 524 14.18 -16.01 -7.89
C LYS A 524 14.55 -17.32 -7.22
N ILE A 525 14.27 -17.45 -5.92
CA ILE A 525 14.60 -18.65 -5.12
C ILE A 525 13.49 -19.68 -5.20
N VAL A 526 12.23 -19.29 -5.00
CA VAL A 526 11.05 -20.18 -5.06
C VAL A 526 9.99 -19.55 -5.97
N PRO A 527 10.11 -19.70 -7.27
CA PRO A 527 9.15 -19.15 -8.23
C PRO A 527 7.72 -19.56 -7.92
N TYR A 528 6.80 -18.61 -8.02
CA TYR A 528 5.35 -18.78 -7.80
C TYR A 528 4.89 -19.07 -6.37
N TYR A 529 5.78 -19.16 -5.39
CA TYR A 529 5.39 -19.45 -4.02
C TYR A 529 4.93 -18.21 -3.24
N TYR A 530 5.73 -17.16 -3.24
CA TYR A 530 5.56 -16.03 -2.31
C TYR A 530 4.52 -15.01 -2.75
N TYR A 531 3.97 -15.15 -3.95
CA TYR A 531 3.02 -14.19 -4.53
C TYR A 531 1.69 -14.83 -4.86
N ARG A 532 0.66 -13.99 -4.89
CA ARG A 532 -0.66 -14.34 -5.41
C ARG A 532 -0.69 -14.18 -6.93
N TYR A 533 -1.35 -15.12 -7.60
CA TYR A 533 -1.50 -15.13 -9.05
C TYR A 533 -2.97 -15.22 -9.43
N THR A 534 -3.32 -14.61 -10.56
CA THR A 534 -4.64 -14.76 -11.17
C THR A 534 -4.80 -16.18 -11.75
N ALA A 535 -6.02 -16.56 -12.08
CA ALA A 535 -6.31 -17.83 -12.72
C ALA A 535 -5.61 -18.04 -14.09
N THR A 536 -5.11 -16.97 -14.70
CA THR A 536 -4.35 -17.02 -15.96
C THR A 536 -2.83 -17.08 -15.75
N GLY A 537 -2.36 -17.02 -14.48
CA GLY A 537 -0.95 -17.06 -14.11
C GLY A 537 -0.26 -15.71 -14.14
N ALA A 538 -1.00 -14.60 -14.31
CA ALA A 538 -0.47 -13.26 -14.11
C ALA A 538 -0.40 -12.90 -12.63
N ASN A 539 0.48 -11.98 -12.23
CA ASN A 539 0.53 -11.50 -10.86
C ASN A 539 -0.79 -10.86 -10.44
N SER A 540 -1.24 -11.11 -9.21
CA SER A 540 -2.25 -10.29 -8.55
C SER A 540 -1.68 -8.90 -8.27
N SER A 541 -2.51 -7.87 -8.28
CA SER A 541 -2.11 -6.49 -8.00
C SER A 541 -3.24 -5.74 -7.28
N ALA A 542 -3.76 -6.34 -6.21
CA ALA A 542 -4.72 -5.68 -5.33
C ALA A 542 -4.07 -4.54 -4.53
N SER A 543 -2.75 -4.61 -4.31
CA SER A 543 -1.92 -3.53 -3.78
C SER A 543 -1.86 -2.29 -4.70
N GLY A 544 -2.07 -2.46 -6.00
CA GLY A 544 -1.79 -1.43 -7.00
C GLY A 544 -0.31 -1.33 -7.40
N CYS A 545 0.57 -2.14 -6.80
CA CYS A 545 2.04 -2.09 -6.98
C CYS A 545 2.58 -3.16 -7.95
N GLY A 546 1.70 -3.86 -8.69
CA GLY A 546 2.09 -4.84 -9.71
C GLY A 546 2.33 -6.26 -9.20
N ASN A 547 2.33 -6.47 -7.89
CA ASN A 547 2.38 -7.78 -7.26
C ASN A 547 1.76 -7.73 -5.86
N ASP A 548 1.26 -8.87 -5.38
CA ASP A 548 0.76 -9.05 -4.03
C ASP A 548 1.45 -10.28 -3.42
N THR A 549 2.00 -10.15 -2.24
CA THR A 549 2.55 -11.29 -1.50
C THR A 549 1.45 -12.15 -0.90
N ALA A 550 1.73 -13.44 -0.68
CA ALA A 550 0.78 -14.43 -0.19
C ALA A 550 1.06 -14.77 1.29
N SER A 551 0.60 -13.91 2.21
CA SER A 551 0.81 -14.11 3.66
C SER A 551 0.17 -15.38 4.20
N GLU A 552 -0.90 -15.86 3.56
CA GLU A 552 -1.59 -17.12 3.86
C GLU A 552 -0.73 -18.36 3.59
N ARG A 553 0.38 -18.25 2.84
CA ARG A 553 1.33 -19.34 2.65
C ARG A 553 2.34 -19.40 3.78
N TYR A 554 2.44 -20.54 4.41
CA TYR A 554 3.19 -20.76 5.64
C TYR A 554 4.58 -20.11 5.67
N MET A 555 5.40 -20.31 4.63
CA MET A 555 6.78 -19.79 4.64
C MET A 555 6.85 -18.27 4.47
N PHE A 556 5.82 -17.62 3.90
CA PHE A 556 5.79 -16.16 3.88
C PHE A 556 5.21 -15.59 5.18
N GLY A 557 4.16 -16.20 5.74
CA GLY A 557 3.67 -15.87 7.07
C GLY A 557 4.78 -16.02 8.12
N LYS A 558 5.52 -17.16 8.11
CA LYS A 558 6.71 -17.36 8.96
C LYS A 558 7.75 -16.26 8.74
N PHE A 559 8.06 -15.92 7.49
CA PHE A 559 9.01 -14.84 7.20
C PHE A 559 8.58 -13.49 7.79
N MET A 560 7.29 -13.15 7.74
CA MET A 560 6.77 -11.93 8.36
C MET A 560 6.96 -11.94 9.87
N VAL A 561 6.61 -13.04 10.53
CA VAL A 561 6.78 -13.21 11.99
C VAL A 561 8.25 -13.16 12.39
N ASP A 562 9.12 -13.90 11.69
CA ASP A 562 10.57 -13.90 11.95
C ASP A 562 11.17 -12.49 11.76
N SER A 563 10.71 -11.76 10.74
CA SER A 563 11.20 -10.43 10.42
C SER A 563 10.80 -9.39 11.47
N VAL A 564 9.53 -9.34 11.87
CA VAL A 564 9.10 -8.37 12.91
C VAL A 564 9.71 -8.71 14.28
N SER A 565 9.86 -10.01 14.60
CA SER A 565 10.56 -10.44 15.83
C SER A 565 12.02 -9.99 15.82
N TYR A 566 12.71 -10.16 14.69
CA TYR A 566 14.09 -9.70 14.52
C TYR A 566 14.20 -8.17 14.71
N TRP A 567 13.31 -7.38 14.10
CA TRP A 567 13.32 -5.94 14.28
C TRP A 567 12.98 -5.51 15.71
N ALA A 568 12.02 -6.18 16.37
CA ALA A 568 11.67 -5.89 17.75
C ALA A 568 12.81 -6.19 18.73
N GLU A 569 13.45 -7.37 18.60
CA GLU A 569 14.53 -7.80 19.50
C GLU A 569 15.85 -7.09 19.22
N GLU A 570 16.28 -7.07 17.95
CA GLU A 570 17.62 -6.61 17.58
C GLU A 570 17.76 -5.09 17.60
N TYR A 571 16.67 -4.37 17.31
CA TYR A 571 16.67 -2.91 17.28
C TYR A 571 15.88 -2.24 18.40
N ASP A 572 15.32 -3.05 19.33
CA ASP A 572 14.58 -2.54 20.48
C ASP A 572 13.40 -1.64 20.09
N LEU A 573 12.60 -2.07 19.08
CA LEU A 573 11.51 -1.26 18.54
C LEU A 573 10.25 -1.33 19.38
N ASP A 574 9.53 -0.21 19.49
CA ASP A 574 8.32 -0.05 20.30
C ASP A 574 7.03 -0.21 19.51
N GLY A 575 7.11 -0.58 18.24
CA GLY A 575 5.92 -0.86 17.46
C GLY A 575 6.14 -0.96 15.96
N PHE A 576 5.05 -1.33 15.26
CA PHE A 576 5.03 -1.52 13.82
C PHE A 576 3.77 -0.94 13.20
N ARG A 577 3.93 -0.27 12.05
CA ARG A 577 2.83 0.09 11.15
C ARG A 577 2.89 -0.78 9.91
N PHE A 578 1.81 -1.49 9.63
CA PHE A 578 1.70 -2.34 8.44
C PHE A 578 1.05 -1.58 7.29
N ASP A 579 1.83 -1.34 6.24
CA ASP A 579 1.35 -0.82 4.97
C ASP A 579 0.36 -1.81 4.35
N LEU A 580 -0.77 -1.30 3.82
CA LEU A 580 -1.84 -2.10 3.21
C LEU A 580 -2.13 -3.40 4.00
N MET A 581 -2.23 -3.31 5.33
CA MET A 581 -2.45 -4.45 6.23
C MET A 581 -3.64 -5.32 5.82
N GLY A 582 -4.65 -4.72 5.17
CA GLY A 582 -5.80 -5.42 4.62
C GLY A 582 -5.50 -6.43 3.51
N LEU A 583 -4.24 -6.56 3.08
CA LEU A 583 -3.74 -7.62 2.18
C LEU A 583 -3.16 -8.83 2.92
N HIS A 584 -2.97 -8.75 4.24
CA HIS A 584 -2.47 -9.85 5.05
C HIS A 584 -3.62 -10.61 5.69
N ASP A 585 -3.48 -11.93 5.79
CA ASP A 585 -4.49 -12.75 6.42
C ASP A 585 -4.48 -12.66 7.95
N LEU A 586 -5.65 -12.90 8.56
CA LEU A 586 -5.84 -12.79 10.00
C LEU A 586 -4.98 -13.75 10.82
N ALA A 587 -4.69 -14.95 10.30
CA ALA A 587 -3.93 -15.94 11.04
C ALA A 587 -2.46 -15.50 11.15
N THR A 588 -1.87 -15.05 10.04
CA THR A 588 -0.50 -14.49 10.05
C THR A 588 -0.41 -13.25 10.93
N MET A 589 -1.41 -12.34 10.86
CA MET A 589 -1.39 -11.14 11.69
C MET A 589 -1.60 -11.45 13.18
N GLN A 590 -2.32 -12.53 13.54
CA GLN A 590 -2.39 -13.00 14.92
C GLN A 590 -1.03 -13.51 15.42
N GLU A 591 -0.28 -14.24 14.58
CA GLU A 591 1.07 -14.70 14.96
C GLU A 591 2.06 -13.52 15.07
N VAL A 592 1.94 -12.51 14.21
CA VAL A 592 2.69 -11.24 14.33
C VAL A 592 2.40 -10.57 15.68
N GLU A 593 1.13 -10.44 16.05
CA GLU A 593 0.70 -9.85 17.31
C GLU A 593 1.29 -10.60 18.51
N ASN A 594 1.15 -11.93 18.52
CA ASN A 594 1.67 -12.78 19.55
C ASN A 594 3.21 -12.66 19.69
N ALA A 595 3.93 -12.65 18.57
CA ALA A 595 5.38 -12.60 18.54
C ALA A 595 5.92 -11.26 19.06
N VAL A 596 5.38 -10.16 18.56
CA VAL A 596 5.82 -8.81 18.97
C VAL A 596 5.51 -8.56 20.45
N HIS A 597 4.30 -8.88 20.91
CA HIS A 597 3.93 -8.66 22.32
C HIS A 597 4.57 -9.66 23.30
N ALA A 598 5.06 -10.81 22.82
CA ALA A 598 5.91 -11.68 23.63
C ALA A 598 7.29 -11.06 23.90
N ILE A 599 7.80 -10.22 23.01
CA ILE A 599 9.07 -9.49 23.13
C ILE A 599 8.84 -8.21 23.93
N ASN A 600 7.91 -7.36 23.48
CA ASN A 600 7.59 -6.08 24.12
C ASN A 600 6.06 -5.95 24.32
N PRO A 601 5.54 -6.21 25.53
CA PRO A 601 4.10 -6.09 25.82
C PRO A 601 3.53 -4.67 25.67
N GLU A 602 4.39 -3.64 25.68
CA GLU A 602 4.00 -2.23 25.50
C GLU A 602 4.07 -1.78 24.02
N ALA A 603 4.49 -2.66 23.11
CA ALA A 603 4.56 -2.33 21.69
C ALA A 603 3.19 -1.94 21.13
N ILE A 604 3.19 -0.99 20.20
CA ILE A 604 1.97 -0.60 19.46
C ILE A 604 2.01 -1.14 18.04
N ILE A 605 0.99 -1.92 17.67
CA ILE A 605 0.88 -2.50 16.34
C ILE A 605 -0.37 -1.93 15.66
N TYR A 606 -0.21 -1.37 14.48
CA TYR A 606 -1.33 -0.84 13.71
C TYR A 606 -1.07 -0.89 12.22
N GLY A 607 -2.10 -0.67 11.41
CA GLY A 607 -1.91 -0.67 9.98
C GLY A 607 -3.11 -0.18 9.19
N GLU A 608 -2.93 -0.13 7.88
CA GLU A 608 -3.97 0.22 6.92
C GLU A 608 -4.88 -0.98 6.67
N GLY A 609 -5.94 -1.06 7.46
CA GLY A 609 -6.94 -2.12 7.38
C GLY A 609 -7.98 -1.90 6.27
N TRP A 610 -7.59 -1.45 5.10
CA TRP A 610 -8.50 -1.21 3.99
C TRP A 610 -9.07 -2.52 3.43
N THR A 611 -10.30 -2.48 2.95
CA THR A 611 -10.83 -3.56 2.10
C THR A 611 -10.23 -3.39 0.72
N MET A 612 -9.32 -4.27 0.36
CA MET A 612 -8.57 -4.20 -0.89
C MET A 612 -9.36 -4.88 -2.02
N GLY A 613 -9.23 -4.37 -3.21
CA GLY A 613 -9.78 -4.79 -4.51
C GLY A 613 -10.72 -6.01 -4.59
N SER A 614 -11.28 -6.26 -5.74
CA SER A 614 -12.19 -7.41 -5.97
C SER A 614 -11.44 -8.69 -6.42
N THR A 615 -10.12 -8.63 -6.56
CA THR A 615 -9.29 -9.74 -7.05
C THR A 615 -8.87 -10.71 -5.96
N ILE A 616 -9.07 -10.34 -4.69
CA ILE A 616 -8.80 -11.18 -3.52
C ILE A 616 -10.06 -11.41 -2.69
N ASP A 617 -10.10 -12.51 -1.93
CA ASP A 617 -11.10 -12.71 -0.90
C ASP A 617 -10.73 -11.90 0.34
N ASN A 618 -11.50 -10.86 0.62
CA ASN A 618 -11.29 -9.99 1.77
C ASN A 618 -11.78 -10.56 3.11
N SER A 619 -12.46 -11.71 3.10
CA SER A 619 -13.06 -12.28 4.31
C SER A 619 -12.06 -12.82 5.33
N PRO A 620 -10.90 -13.40 4.94
CA PRO A 620 -9.87 -13.82 5.88
C PRO A 620 -8.81 -12.73 6.15
N MET A 621 -8.93 -11.55 5.55
CA MET A 621 -7.89 -10.51 5.62
C MET A 621 -8.06 -9.59 6.82
N ALA A 622 -6.95 -9.02 7.31
CA ALA A 622 -6.88 -8.13 8.46
C ALA A 622 -7.33 -6.70 8.13
N ASN A 623 -8.56 -6.57 7.63
CA ASN A 623 -9.19 -5.29 7.34
C ASN A 623 -10.03 -4.77 8.51
N GLN A 624 -10.45 -3.49 8.44
CA GLN A 624 -11.25 -2.82 9.48
C GLN A 624 -12.45 -3.64 9.96
N GLY A 625 -13.13 -4.35 9.04
CA GLY A 625 -14.30 -5.16 9.37
C GLY A 625 -14.00 -6.49 10.06
N GLN A 626 -12.74 -6.91 10.08
CA GLN A 626 -12.30 -8.22 10.57
C GLN A 626 -11.30 -8.13 11.73
N ILE A 627 -10.60 -7.00 11.89
CA ILE A 627 -9.48 -6.85 12.84
C ILE A 627 -9.81 -7.21 14.29
N SER A 628 -11.06 -6.98 14.70
CA SER A 628 -11.55 -7.34 16.04
C SER A 628 -11.57 -8.86 16.32
N LYS A 629 -11.21 -9.69 15.34
CA LYS A 629 -11.03 -11.14 15.51
C LYS A 629 -9.63 -11.49 16.03
N ILE A 630 -8.66 -10.60 15.89
CA ILE A 630 -7.35 -10.74 16.47
C ILE A 630 -7.47 -10.46 17.98
N GLU A 631 -7.01 -11.40 18.79
CA GLU A 631 -7.08 -11.29 20.24
C GLU A 631 -5.69 -10.90 20.79
N PRO A 632 -5.61 -9.87 21.65
CA PRO A 632 -4.34 -9.46 22.24
C PRO A 632 -3.70 -10.57 23.07
N LEU A 633 -2.37 -10.69 23.00
CA LEU A 633 -1.60 -11.57 23.90
C LEU A 633 -1.84 -11.15 25.37
N ALA A 634 -1.96 -12.12 26.24
CA ALA A 634 -2.21 -11.85 27.66
C ALA A 634 -1.06 -11.03 28.28
N GLY A 635 -1.37 -9.84 28.76
CA GLY A 635 -0.40 -8.91 29.35
C GLY A 635 -0.01 -7.75 28.41
N ALA A 636 -0.36 -7.81 27.12
CA ALA A 636 -0.17 -6.71 26.18
C ALA A 636 -1.12 -5.52 26.50
N ILE A 637 -0.67 -4.31 26.17
CA ILE A 637 -1.48 -3.09 26.35
C ILE A 637 -2.64 -2.95 25.35
N GLY A 638 -2.66 -3.78 24.30
CA GLY A 638 -3.69 -3.84 23.27
C GLY A 638 -3.36 -4.91 22.25
N GLY A 639 -4.13 -5.01 21.18
CA GLY A 639 -3.89 -5.88 20.02
C GLY A 639 -3.41 -5.08 18.80
N ILE A 640 -4.05 -5.31 17.62
CA ILE A 640 -3.73 -4.55 16.41
C ILE A 640 -4.79 -3.46 16.17
N ALA A 641 -4.35 -2.22 16.01
CA ALA A 641 -5.21 -1.09 15.67
C ALA A 641 -5.26 -0.84 14.16
N VAL A 642 -6.29 -0.11 13.72
CA VAL A 642 -6.45 0.27 12.31
C VAL A 642 -6.57 1.77 12.15
N PHE A 643 -6.05 2.30 11.06
CA PHE A 643 -6.28 3.69 10.66
C PHE A 643 -7.78 3.98 10.49
N ASN A 644 -8.22 5.10 11.04
CA ASN A 644 -9.62 5.54 11.04
C ASN A 644 -9.86 6.57 9.93
N ASP A 645 -10.22 6.09 8.75
CA ASP A 645 -10.58 6.95 7.62
C ASP A 645 -11.88 7.73 7.84
N ALA A 646 -12.77 7.23 8.69
CA ALA A 646 -14.03 7.92 9.01
C ALA A 646 -13.75 9.27 9.68
N ILE A 647 -12.90 9.32 10.73
CA ILE A 647 -12.57 10.60 11.38
C ILE A 647 -11.70 11.47 10.47
N ARG A 648 -10.75 10.90 9.71
CA ARG A 648 -9.93 11.64 8.76
C ARG A 648 -10.78 12.42 7.76
N ASP A 649 -11.65 11.71 7.04
CA ASP A 649 -12.50 12.31 6.02
C ASP A 649 -13.66 13.10 6.66
N GLY A 650 -14.09 12.67 7.84
CA GLY A 650 -15.07 13.40 8.63
C GLY A 650 -14.59 14.80 9.04
N LEU A 651 -13.35 14.94 9.48
CA LEU A 651 -12.77 16.23 9.86
C LEU A 651 -12.45 17.09 8.64
N LYS A 652 -11.60 16.64 7.73
CA LYS A 652 -11.03 17.49 6.65
C LYS A 652 -11.71 17.34 5.29
N GLY A 653 -12.63 16.37 5.11
CA GLY A 653 -13.21 16.00 3.82
C GLY A 653 -12.42 14.90 3.14
N SER A 654 -13.03 14.22 2.14
CA SER A 654 -12.43 13.10 1.42
C SER A 654 -11.05 13.43 0.88
N VAL A 655 -10.10 12.53 1.07
CA VAL A 655 -8.74 12.67 0.54
C VAL A 655 -8.69 12.51 -0.99
N PHE A 656 -9.66 11.80 -1.58
CA PHE A 656 -9.76 11.59 -3.02
C PHE A 656 -10.34 12.77 -3.79
N THR A 657 -10.73 13.85 -3.11
CA THR A 657 -11.26 15.06 -3.72
C THR A 657 -10.70 16.27 -3.00
N ALA A 658 -9.69 16.90 -3.57
CA ALA A 658 -8.95 18.00 -2.96
C ALA A 658 -9.85 19.14 -2.43
N THR A 659 -10.95 19.46 -3.14
CA THR A 659 -11.88 20.54 -2.79
C THR A 659 -13.03 20.11 -1.89
N SER A 660 -13.16 18.82 -1.53
CA SER A 660 -14.21 18.36 -0.62
C SER A 660 -14.01 18.92 0.79
N LYS A 661 -15.12 19.23 1.46
CA LYS A 661 -15.16 19.81 2.79
C LYS A 661 -15.59 18.78 3.83
N GLY A 662 -14.92 18.79 4.98
CA GLY A 662 -15.32 18.03 6.17
C GLY A 662 -15.94 18.92 7.24
N TYR A 663 -16.02 18.38 8.45
CA TYR A 663 -16.60 19.04 9.61
C TYR A 663 -15.96 20.41 9.89
N ILE A 664 -14.64 20.45 9.92
CA ILE A 664 -13.89 21.67 10.26
C ILE A 664 -13.90 22.73 9.15
N SER A 665 -14.27 22.35 7.93
CA SER A 665 -14.11 23.19 6.73
C SER A 665 -15.44 23.56 6.07
N GLY A 666 -16.57 23.42 6.79
CA GLY A 666 -17.88 23.91 6.36
C GLY A 666 -18.91 22.84 5.97
N ASN A 667 -18.64 21.55 6.20
CA ASN A 667 -19.63 20.47 6.07
C ASN A 667 -20.01 19.88 7.46
N GLY A 668 -20.29 20.73 8.42
CA GLY A 668 -20.51 20.33 9.81
C GLY A 668 -21.56 19.23 9.99
N SER A 669 -22.78 19.45 9.49
CA SER A 669 -23.88 18.49 9.62
C SER A 669 -23.65 17.21 8.83
N GLY A 670 -23.06 17.30 7.63
CA GLY A 670 -22.86 16.14 6.76
C GLY A 670 -21.78 15.18 7.27
N SER A 671 -20.77 15.68 7.98
CA SER A 671 -19.60 14.92 8.43
C SER A 671 -19.65 14.50 9.90
N TRP A 672 -20.62 15.02 10.68
CA TRP A 672 -20.64 14.84 12.13
C TRP A 672 -20.65 13.38 12.59
N ALA A 673 -21.40 12.50 11.92
CA ALA A 673 -21.47 11.09 12.30
C ALA A 673 -20.09 10.39 12.29
N ASN A 674 -19.27 10.70 11.28
CA ASN A 674 -17.91 10.17 11.14
C ASN A 674 -16.98 10.73 12.22
N VAL A 675 -17.08 12.04 12.51
CA VAL A 675 -16.30 12.68 13.57
C VAL A 675 -16.65 12.08 14.94
N LEU A 676 -17.95 11.91 15.25
CA LEU A 676 -18.40 11.30 16.49
C LEU A 676 -17.95 9.84 16.61
N PHE A 677 -17.93 9.09 15.51
CA PHE A 677 -17.40 7.72 15.48
C PHE A 677 -15.92 7.69 15.88
N GLY A 678 -15.10 8.62 15.35
CA GLY A 678 -13.71 8.75 15.76
C GLY A 678 -13.52 9.18 17.21
N ILE A 679 -14.28 10.17 17.67
CA ILE A 679 -14.25 10.60 19.10
C ILE A 679 -14.57 9.43 20.03
N LYS A 680 -15.44 8.52 19.61
CA LYS A 680 -15.76 7.28 20.33
C LYS A 680 -14.70 6.17 20.17
N GLY A 681 -13.59 6.42 19.48
CA GLY A 681 -12.54 5.43 19.26
C GLY A 681 -12.96 4.26 18.39
N GLY A 682 -13.81 4.49 17.37
CA GLY A 682 -14.29 3.43 16.48
C GLY A 682 -15.28 2.45 17.13
N MET A 683 -15.74 2.74 18.36
CA MET A 683 -16.65 1.89 19.15
C MET A 683 -18.08 2.38 19.06
N ALA A 684 -18.70 2.33 17.89
CA ALA A 684 -20.09 2.78 17.71
C ALA A 684 -20.84 1.91 16.71
N ALA A 685 -21.88 1.25 17.19
CA ALA A 685 -22.74 0.43 16.34
C ALA A 685 -23.41 1.25 15.23
N GLY A 686 -23.57 0.63 14.05
CA GLY A 686 -24.27 1.22 12.91
C GLY A 686 -23.39 1.88 11.86
N MET A 687 -22.08 1.92 12.06
CA MET A 687 -21.10 2.28 11.05
C MET A 687 -20.76 1.04 10.17
N SER A 688 -20.00 1.25 9.10
CA SER A 688 -19.58 0.19 8.18
C SER A 688 -18.66 -0.85 8.84
N TRP A 689 -17.95 -0.45 9.89
CA TRP A 689 -17.08 -1.26 10.73
C TRP A 689 -17.04 -0.72 12.16
N GLU A 690 -16.55 -1.54 13.09
CA GLU A 690 -16.36 -1.15 14.49
C GLU A 690 -15.21 -1.98 15.09
N VAL A 691 -14.54 -1.42 16.09
CA VAL A 691 -13.45 -2.09 16.83
C VAL A 691 -13.78 -2.22 18.31
N LYS A 692 -13.04 -3.08 19.02
CA LYS A 692 -13.04 -3.18 20.47
C LYS A 692 -11.97 -2.26 21.07
N ASN A 693 -12.17 -1.81 22.29
CA ASN A 693 -11.16 -1.14 23.13
C ASN A 693 -10.45 0.06 22.47
N ALA A 694 -11.16 0.79 21.59
CA ALA A 694 -10.61 1.94 20.86
C ALA A 694 -9.32 1.62 20.06
N MET A 695 -9.24 0.42 19.50
CA MET A 695 -8.11 -0.02 18.68
C MET A 695 -8.13 0.66 17.30
N VAL A 696 -8.02 1.99 17.31
CA VAL A 696 -7.99 2.84 16.13
C VAL A 696 -6.86 3.86 16.23
N VAL A 697 -6.34 4.24 15.06
CA VAL A 697 -5.44 5.36 14.88
C VAL A 697 -6.23 6.52 14.29
N ASN A 698 -6.52 7.52 15.09
CA ASN A 698 -7.21 8.74 14.68
C ASN A 698 -6.21 9.76 14.16
N TYR A 699 -6.49 10.36 13.01
CA TYR A 699 -5.57 11.27 12.32
C TYR A 699 -6.31 12.22 11.38
N MET A 700 -5.63 13.30 10.99
CA MET A 700 -6.09 14.21 9.95
C MET A 700 -5.21 14.16 8.71
N SER A 701 -3.90 14.03 8.85
CA SER A 701 -2.98 13.82 7.73
C SER A 701 -1.92 12.78 8.03
N ALA A 702 -1.38 12.18 6.98
CA ALA A 702 -0.26 11.26 6.93
C ALA A 702 0.62 11.64 5.73
N HIS A 703 1.65 10.84 5.44
CA HIS A 703 2.50 11.06 4.25
C HIS A 703 1.69 11.04 2.94
N ASP A 704 0.65 10.19 2.86
CA ASP A 704 -0.27 10.10 1.73
C ASP A 704 -1.23 11.29 1.62
N ASN A 705 -1.53 11.69 0.39
CA ASN A 705 -2.45 12.77 0.03
C ASN A 705 -1.94 14.17 0.48
N ASN A 706 -2.81 15.18 0.37
CA ASN A 706 -2.44 16.54 0.77
C ASN A 706 -2.19 16.63 2.28
N THR A 707 -1.21 17.43 2.68
CA THR A 707 -1.08 17.85 4.08
C THR A 707 -2.38 18.51 4.56
N LEU A 708 -2.60 18.58 5.86
CA LEU A 708 -3.81 19.24 6.38
C LEU A 708 -3.91 20.69 5.91
N TRP A 709 -2.78 21.42 5.92
CA TRP A 709 -2.75 22.83 5.50
C TRP A 709 -3.06 22.99 4.01
N ASP A 710 -2.46 22.20 3.14
CA ASP A 710 -2.76 22.22 1.70
C ASP A 710 -4.21 21.85 1.42
N LYS A 711 -4.75 20.85 2.11
CA LYS A 711 -6.16 20.48 2.02
C LYS A 711 -7.09 21.64 2.38
N LEU A 712 -6.79 22.37 3.45
CA LEU A 712 -7.58 23.54 3.85
C LEU A 712 -7.46 24.69 2.84
N ILE A 713 -6.30 24.90 2.25
CA ILE A 713 -6.12 25.89 1.17
C ILE A 713 -6.98 25.53 -0.03
N LEU A 714 -6.93 24.26 -0.48
CA LEU A 714 -7.64 23.80 -1.67
C LEU A 714 -9.16 23.75 -1.48
N SER A 715 -9.64 23.28 -0.34
CA SER A 715 -11.07 23.16 -0.07
C SER A 715 -11.73 24.48 0.36
N ASN A 716 -10.96 25.43 0.88
CA ASN A 716 -11.42 26.67 1.47
C ASN A 716 -10.66 27.89 0.90
N ALA A 717 -10.43 27.90 -0.42
CA ALA A 717 -9.68 28.95 -1.11
C ALA A 717 -10.26 30.37 -0.94
N SER A 718 -11.57 30.48 -0.74
CA SER A 718 -12.26 31.77 -0.52
C SER A 718 -12.21 32.27 0.92
N ASN A 719 -11.81 31.41 1.87
CA ASN A 719 -11.71 31.77 3.28
C ASN A 719 -10.39 32.50 3.56
N THR A 720 -10.35 33.33 4.61
CA THR A 720 -9.14 34.03 5.04
C THR A 720 -8.12 33.03 5.66
N VAL A 721 -6.90 33.47 5.85
CA VAL A 721 -5.88 32.68 6.54
C VAL A 721 -6.30 32.41 7.99
N GLU A 722 -6.85 33.40 8.68
CA GLU A 722 -7.33 33.32 10.07
C GLU A 722 -8.44 32.27 10.22
N GLU A 723 -9.37 32.21 9.25
CA GLU A 723 -10.43 31.19 9.24
C GLU A 723 -9.87 29.78 9.04
N ARG A 724 -8.89 29.62 8.13
CA ARG A 724 -8.21 28.31 7.95
C ARG A 724 -7.39 27.91 9.18
N LEU A 725 -6.74 28.87 9.85
CA LEU A 725 -6.07 28.59 11.13
C LEU A 725 -7.07 28.16 12.23
N ALA A 726 -8.25 28.77 12.27
CA ALA A 726 -9.31 28.37 13.20
C ALA A 726 -9.83 26.95 12.86
N MET A 727 -10.00 26.64 11.58
CA MET A 727 -10.37 25.29 11.13
C MET A 727 -9.32 24.24 11.55
N ASN A 728 -8.03 24.54 11.42
CA ASN A 728 -6.94 23.64 11.86
C ASN A 728 -7.01 23.43 13.38
N ARG A 729 -7.12 24.50 14.19
CA ARG A 729 -7.27 24.42 15.65
C ARG A 729 -8.50 23.59 16.07
N LEU A 730 -9.63 23.75 15.39
CA LEU A 730 -10.83 22.96 15.62
C LEU A 730 -10.56 21.47 15.38
N GLY A 731 -9.90 21.13 14.29
CA GLY A 731 -9.51 19.75 13.98
C GLY A 731 -8.58 19.16 15.03
N ALA A 732 -7.52 19.87 15.38
CA ALA A 732 -6.57 19.46 16.41
C ALA A 732 -7.25 19.22 17.76
N THR A 733 -8.16 20.13 18.19
CA THR A 733 -8.91 19.95 19.44
C THR A 733 -9.75 18.68 19.41
N LEU A 734 -10.53 18.45 18.35
CA LEU A 734 -11.38 17.26 18.25
C LEU A 734 -10.55 15.96 18.14
N LEU A 735 -9.40 16.00 17.50
CA LEU A 735 -8.48 14.87 17.42
C LEU A 735 -7.91 14.55 18.81
N MET A 736 -7.42 15.53 19.55
CA MET A 736 -6.77 15.34 20.86
C MET A 736 -7.73 14.88 21.97
N ILE A 737 -9.03 15.16 21.86
CA ILE A 737 -10.04 14.64 22.79
C ILE A 737 -10.63 13.27 22.38
N SER A 738 -10.22 12.72 21.25
CA SER A 738 -10.71 11.45 20.74
C SER A 738 -10.06 10.27 21.48
N LYS A 739 -10.82 9.20 21.69
CA LYS A 739 -10.29 7.91 22.16
C LYS A 739 -9.50 7.23 21.06
N GLY A 740 -8.58 6.34 21.44
CA GLY A 740 -7.66 5.66 20.55
C GLY A 740 -6.38 6.45 20.38
N THR A 741 -5.46 5.89 19.60
CA THR A 741 -4.17 6.49 19.27
C THR A 741 -4.35 7.79 18.51
N VAL A 742 -3.62 8.83 18.87
CA VAL A 742 -3.54 10.08 18.11
C VAL A 742 -2.31 10.03 17.22
N PHE A 743 -2.52 10.37 15.97
CA PHE A 743 -1.46 10.35 14.96
C PHE A 743 -1.54 11.60 14.10
N PHE A 744 -0.40 12.17 13.75
CA PHE A 744 -0.31 13.27 12.79
C PHE A 744 1.02 13.29 12.06
N GLN A 745 0.98 13.76 10.82
CA GLN A 745 2.16 13.90 9.97
C GLN A 745 3.10 14.97 10.53
N ALA A 746 4.41 14.72 10.48
CA ALA A 746 5.44 15.70 10.83
C ALA A 746 5.20 17.04 10.13
N GLY A 747 5.06 18.09 10.92
CA GLY A 747 4.80 19.42 10.44
C GLY A 747 3.32 19.81 10.32
N GLU A 748 2.37 18.92 10.55
CA GLU A 748 0.93 19.27 10.62
C GLU A 748 0.72 20.37 11.66
N GLU A 749 1.41 20.24 12.79
CA GLU A 749 1.40 21.18 13.92
C GLU A 749 2.04 22.55 13.63
N MET A 750 2.80 22.67 12.54
CA MET A 750 3.41 23.91 12.09
C MET A 750 3.04 24.27 10.65
N LEU A 751 1.84 23.91 10.23
CA LEU A 751 1.23 24.27 8.94
C LEU A 751 2.05 23.85 7.72
N ARG A 752 2.72 22.68 7.78
CA ARG A 752 3.53 22.16 6.67
C ARG A 752 2.75 22.14 5.37
N THR A 753 3.35 22.67 4.32
CA THR A 753 2.88 22.57 2.94
C THR A 753 3.82 21.69 2.12
N LYS A 754 3.27 20.99 1.16
CA LYS A 754 3.96 20.34 0.06
C LYS A 754 3.57 20.95 -1.29
N ASP A 755 3.19 22.24 -1.25
CA ASP A 755 2.72 23.03 -2.41
C ASP A 755 1.55 22.39 -3.15
N GLY A 756 0.71 21.61 -2.43
CA GLY A 756 -0.43 20.90 -2.97
C GLY A 756 -0.11 19.58 -3.67
N ASP A 757 1.14 19.12 -3.62
CA ASP A 757 1.54 17.80 -4.11
C ASP A 757 0.94 16.70 -3.21
N GLU A 758 -0.06 16.00 -3.73
CA GLU A 758 -0.79 14.96 -3.01
C GLU A 758 -0.07 13.60 -3.01
N ASN A 759 0.93 13.42 -3.89
CA ASN A 759 1.64 12.15 -4.07
C ASN A 759 3.15 12.36 -4.21
N SER A 760 3.74 12.90 -3.17
CA SER A 760 5.12 13.39 -3.17
C SER A 760 6.18 12.29 -2.97
N TYR A 761 5.85 10.99 -3.19
CA TYR A 761 6.73 9.86 -2.86
C TYR A 761 8.11 9.89 -3.54
N LYS A 762 8.23 10.56 -4.69
CA LYS A 762 9.48 10.77 -5.42
C LYS A 762 9.74 12.25 -5.77
N SER A 763 8.97 13.16 -5.19
CA SER A 763 9.17 14.60 -5.38
C SER A 763 10.47 15.05 -4.70
N SER A 764 10.99 16.17 -5.13
CA SER A 764 12.28 16.65 -4.62
C SER A 764 12.26 17.01 -3.14
N ASP A 765 13.44 17.11 -2.56
CA ASP A 765 13.63 17.61 -1.19
C ASP A 765 12.97 18.97 -0.94
N ALA A 766 12.84 19.82 -1.95
CA ALA A 766 12.18 21.11 -1.82
C ALA A 766 10.71 20.98 -1.41
N ILE A 767 10.04 19.90 -1.85
CA ILE A 767 8.64 19.58 -1.53
C ILE A 767 8.54 18.80 -0.19
N ASN A 768 9.46 17.83 0.01
CA ASN A 768 9.32 16.87 1.10
C ASN A 768 9.96 17.30 2.42
N ASN A 769 11.06 18.07 2.41
CA ASN A 769 11.77 18.45 3.63
C ASN A 769 10.92 19.26 4.60
N ILE A 770 11.07 18.98 5.89
CA ILE A 770 10.49 19.81 6.95
C ILE A 770 11.21 21.15 6.98
N ASP A 771 10.46 22.25 6.90
CA ASP A 771 11.01 23.61 6.98
C ASP A 771 10.97 24.13 8.42
N TRP A 772 12.05 23.90 9.14
CA TRP A 772 12.19 24.35 10.52
C TRP A 772 12.32 25.88 10.66
N SER A 773 12.58 26.62 9.57
CA SER A 773 12.71 28.07 9.59
C SER A 773 11.38 28.82 9.79
N VAL A 774 10.25 28.12 9.63
CA VAL A 774 8.91 28.68 9.86
C VAL A 774 8.63 28.94 11.37
N LEU A 775 9.35 28.22 12.24
CA LEU A 775 9.22 28.37 13.69
C LEU A 775 9.91 29.65 14.17
N LYS A 776 9.21 30.77 14.06
CA LYS A 776 9.59 32.08 14.52
C LYS A 776 8.52 32.58 15.49
N GLU A 777 8.93 33.01 16.67
CA GLU A 777 8.00 33.58 17.66
C GLU A 777 7.07 34.66 17.06
N GLY A 778 5.76 34.43 17.21
CA GLY A 778 4.72 35.29 16.66
C GLY A 778 4.34 34.98 15.19
N SER A 779 4.93 33.98 14.54
CA SER A 779 4.40 33.45 13.27
C SER A 779 3.20 32.55 13.49
N ASN A 780 2.35 32.39 12.47
CA ASN A 780 1.20 31.48 12.54
C ASN A 780 1.62 30.02 12.78
N GLU A 781 2.73 29.60 12.22
CA GLU A 781 3.32 28.28 12.34
C GLU A 781 3.79 28.01 13.78
N TYR A 782 4.44 29.00 14.40
CA TYR A 782 4.88 28.87 15.78
C TYR A 782 3.70 28.87 16.78
N GLU A 783 2.70 29.71 16.60
CA GLU A 783 1.50 29.76 17.44
C GLU A 783 0.66 28.47 17.26
N MET A 784 0.60 27.90 16.07
CA MET A 784 -0.08 26.62 15.85
C MET A 784 0.68 25.48 16.53
N MET A 785 2.01 25.45 16.44
CA MET A 785 2.84 24.47 17.14
C MET A 785 2.61 24.53 18.65
N LEU A 786 2.58 25.74 19.26
CA LEU A 786 2.26 25.91 20.67
C LEU A 786 0.85 25.39 21.02
N TYR A 787 -0.12 25.62 20.12
CA TYR A 787 -1.46 25.13 20.31
C TYR A 787 -1.52 23.59 20.38
N TYR A 788 -0.82 22.89 19.46
CA TYR A 788 -0.70 21.42 19.47
C TYR A 788 0.03 20.95 20.73
N GLN A 789 1.15 21.56 21.09
CA GLN A 789 1.91 21.23 22.30
C GLN A 789 1.04 21.32 23.57
N HIS A 790 0.25 22.38 23.69
CA HIS A 790 -0.63 22.57 24.84
C HIS A 790 -1.82 21.58 24.83
N LEU A 791 -2.38 21.23 23.66
CA LEU A 791 -3.39 20.18 23.54
C LEU A 791 -2.85 18.81 23.92
N ILE A 792 -1.63 18.49 23.53
CA ILE A 792 -0.92 17.25 23.92
C ILE A 792 -0.79 17.19 25.44
N ARG A 793 -0.36 18.30 26.07
CA ARG A 793 -0.29 18.40 27.54
C ARG A 793 -1.65 18.14 28.18
N ILE A 794 -2.74 18.76 27.71
CA ILE A 794 -4.11 18.55 28.21
C ILE A 794 -4.50 17.07 28.09
N ARG A 795 -4.22 16.43 26.95
CA ARG A 795 -4.51 15.01 26.75
C ARG A 795 -3.78 14.13 27.75
N GLN A 796 -2.51 14.45 28.03
CA GLN A 796 -1.70 13.70 29.01
C GLN A 796 -2.13 13.99 30.45
N GLU A 797 -2.51 15.22 30.77
CA GLU A 797 -2.93 15.65 32.10
C GLU A 797 -4.32 15.10 32.51
N TYR A 798 -5.28 15.14 31.57
CA TYR A 798 -6.66 14.73 31.86
C TYR A 798 -6.97 13.34 31.29
N GLU A 799 -6.95 12.33 32.17
CA GLU A 799 -7.23 10.92 31.82
C GLU A 799 -8.56 10.74 31.08
N ILE A 800 -9.56 11.61 31.34
CA ILE A 800 -10.89 11.51 30.71
C ILE A 800 -10.89 11.49 29.20
N PHE A 801 -9.86 12.06 28.55
CA PHE A 801 -9.73 12.06 27.08
C PHE A 801 -9.16 10.77 26.49
N ARG A 802 -8.54 9.90 27.32
CA ARG A 802 -7.84 8.69 26.86
C ARG A 802 -8.31 7.39 27.49
N THR A 803 -9.23 7.46 28.47
CA THR A 803 -9.76 6.24 29.10
C THR A 803 -10.83 5.60 28.23
N ASN A 804 -10.67 4.30 27.94
CA ASN A 804 -11.62 3.54 27.12
C ASN A 804 -13.02 3.47 27.71
N ASN A 805 -13.16 3.46 29.05
CA ASN A 805 -14.43 3.39 29.77
C ASN A 805 -15.23 4.70 29.79
N THR A 806 -14.64 5.82 29.32
CA THR A 806 -15.34 7.10 29.26
C THR A 806 -16.53 7.02 28.29
N ALA A 807 -17.74 7.32 28.74
CA ALA A 807 -18.88 7.46 27.86
C ALA A 807 -18.80 8.77 27.07
N VAL A 808 -19.07 8.71 25.77
CA VAL A 808 -19.13 9.87 24.87
C VAL A 808 -20.58 10.10 24.47
N MET A 809 -21.16 11.19 24.93
CA MET A 809 -22.55 11.56 24.67
C MET A 809 -22.62 12.86 23.88
N ALA A 810 -23.17 12.81 22.67
CA ALA A 810 -23.55 14.01 21.92
C ALA A 810 -24.94 14.45 22.39
N ASN A 811 -25.00 15.36 23.39
CA ASN A 811 -26.20 15.66 24.11
C ASN A 811 -27.18 16.57 23.35
N THR A 812 -26.64 17.55 22.61
CA THR A 812 -27.45 18.63 22.03
C THR A 812 -26.87 19.03 20.66
N SER A 813 -27.74 19.18 19.67
CA SER A 813 -27.44 19.81 18.40
C SER A 813 -28.07 21.18 18.33
N PHE A 814 -27.27 22.19 17.97
CA PHE A 814 -27.72 23.58 17.78
C PHE A 814 -27.96 23.94 16.30
N GLY A 815 -27.96 22.92 15.41
CA GLY A 815 -28.06 23.08 13.96
C GLY A 815 -26.66 23.32 13.29
N ASP A 816 -26.60 23.09 11.97
CA ASP A 816 -25.44 23.33 11.14
C ASP A 816 -24.12 22.65 11.62
N GLY A 817 -24.27 21.50 12.29
CA GLY A 817 -23.15 20.77 12.87
C GLY A 817 -22.62 21.30 14.20
N ARG A 818 -23.17 22.37 14.73
CA ARG A 818 -22.89 22.87 16.10
C ARG A 818 -23.39 21.86 17.13
N VAL A 819 -22.53 21.43 18.03
CA VAL A 819 -22.84 20.34 18.97
C VAL A 819 -22.27 20.56 20.35
N GLU A 820 -22.94 19.97 21.35
CA GLU A 820 -22.45 19.76 22.70
C GLU A 820 -22.13 18.27 22.89
N ILE A 821 -20.94 17.97 23.39
CA ILE A 821 -20.46 16.62 23.71
C ILE A 821 -20.12 16.59 25.20
N THR A 822 -20.63 15.60 25.94
CA THR A 822 -20.16 15.31 27.29
C THR A 822 -19.36 14.02 27.30
N LEU A 823 -18.18 14.04 27.90
CA LEU A 823 -17.43 12.87 28.30
C LEU A 823 -17.68 12.61 29.77
N ASP A 824 -17.92 11.34 30.15
CA ASP A 824 -18.22 10.92 31.53
C ASP A 824 -17.50 9.59 31.81
N ASN A 825 -16.56 9.56 32.77
CA ASN A 825 -15.83 8.35 33.14
C ASN A 825 -16.58 7.47 34.16
N HIS A 826 -17.84 7.84 34.52
CA HIS A 826 -18.67 7.18 35.53
C HIS A 826 -18.07 7.15 36.95
N ALA A 827 -16.89 7.72 37.16
CA ALA A 827 -16.22 7.86 38.46
C ALA A 827 -16.25 9.30 38.98
N GLY A 828 -16.98 10.19 38.31
CA GLY A 828 -17.20 11.58 38.69
C GLY A 828 -16.47 12.61 37.82
N SER A 829 -15.45 12.21 37.06
CA SER A 829 -14.79 13.12 36.13
C SER A 829 -15.63 13.31 34.88
N LYS A 830 -15.80 14.55 34.46
CA LYS A 830 -16.57 14.94 33.27
C LYS A 830 -15.83 16.02 32.49
N ALA A 831 -15.91 15.93 31.15
CA ALA A 831 -15.54 17.01 30.24
C ALA A 831 -16.74 17.41 29.40
N LEU A 832 -16.84 18.71 29.09
CA LEU A 832 -17.84 19.29 28.22
C LEU A 832 -17.17 19.99 27.06
N ILE A 833 -17.57 19.63 25.85
CA ILE A 833 -17.02 20.19 24.62
C ILE A 833 -18.16 20.85 23.85
N VAL A 834 -18.01 22.09 23.47
CA VAL A 834 -18.97 22.81 22.61
C VAL A 834 -18.26 23.17 21.33
N SER A 835 -18.68 22.55 20.22
CA SER A 835 -18.05 22.67 18.91
C SER A 835 -18.92 23.46 17.94
N ASN A 836 -18.28 24.42 17.27
CA ASN A 836 -18.88 25.31 16.27
C ASN A 836 -18.09 25.22 14.94
N PRO A 837 -18.54 24.39 13.97
CA PRO A 837 -17.86 24.25 12.66
C PRO A 837 -18.29 25.29 11.64
N THR A 838 -19.01 26.34 12.03
CA THR A 838 -19.56 27.36 11.13
C THR A 838 -18.75 28.64 11.13
N GLY A 839 -18.88 29.47 10.09
CA GLY A 839 -18.23 30.78 9.96
C GLY A 839 -18.82 31.90 10.84
N GLU A 840 -19.77 31.58 11.74
CA GLU A 840 -20.39 32.54 12.62
C GLU A 840 -20.23 32.12 14.07
N ALA A 841 -19.92 33.07 14.95
CA ALA A 841 -19.87 32.81 16.38
C ALA A 841 -21.27 32.42 16.93
N MET A 842 -21.31 31.59 17.98
CA MET A 842 -22.52 31.23 18.66
C MET A 842 -22.44 31.61 20.15
N THR A 843 -23.62 31.91 20.74
CA THR A 843 -23.75 32.10 22.19
C THR A 843 -24.09 30.76 22.84
N TYR A 844 -23.39 30.38 23.89
CA TYR A 844 -23.64 29.18 24.67
C TYR A 844 -23.77 29.50 26.14
N ASN A 845 -24.75 28.89 26.82
CA ASN A 845 -25.00 29.10 28.25
C ASN A 845 -24.43 27.93 29.06
N VAL A 846 -23.30 28.18 29.70
CA VAL A 846 -22.66 27.21 30.60
C VAL A 846 -23.48 27.08 31.87
N SER A 847 -23.96 25.87 32.15
CA SER A 847 -24.72 25.51 33.36
C SER A 847 -24.01 24.44 34.16
N GLY A 848 -23.85 24.68 35.47
CA GLY A 848 -23.05 23.80 36.36
C GLY A 848 -21.67 24.37 36.70
N ASN A 849 -20.85 23.57 37.41
CA ASN A 849 -19.51 23.96 37.82
C ASN A 849 -18.52 23.42 36.78
N TRP A 850 -18.04 24.32 35.91
CA TRP A 850 -17.15 23.98 34.84
C TRP A 850 -15.93 24.91 34.85
N HIS A 851 -14.80 24.34 34.48
CA HIS A 851 -13.55 25.08 34.29
C HIS A 851 -13.14 24.97 32.83
N MET A 852 -12.97 26.10 32.17
CA MET A 852 -12.51 26.17 30.77
C MET A 852 -11.04 25.87 30.72
N ILE A 853 -10.64 24.96 29.82
CA ILE A 853 -9.25 24.60 29.54
C ILE A 853 -8.84 24.91 28.11
N VAL A 854 -9.79 25.06 27.18
CA VAL A 854 -9.62 25.55 25.81
C VAL A 854 -10.73 26.56 25.52
N ASN A 855 -10.36 27.79 25.13
CA ASN A 855 -11.32 28.87 24.84
C ASN A 855 -11.72 28.98 23.37
N GLY A 856 -11.19 28.06 22.50
CA GLY A 856 -11.41 28.03 21.06
C GLY A 856 -10.34 28.77 20.23
N VAL A 857 -9.53 29.58 20.86
CA VAL A 857 -8.38 30.28 20.23
C VAL A 857 -7.07 29.80 20.83
N ASP A 858 -7.05 29.68 22.17
CA ASP A 858 -5.89 29.29 22.95
C ASP A 858 -6.23 28.11 23.87
N VAL A 859 -5.23 27.36 24.25
CA VAL A 859 -5.25 26.43 25.38
C VAL A 859 -4.85 27.20 26.63
N MET A 860 -5.68 27.14 27.66
CA MET A 860 -5.50 27.96 28.88
C MET A 860 -4.27 27.47 29.68
N ASP A 861 -3.47 28.39 30.20
CA ASP A 861 -2.34 28.09 31.11
C ASP A 861 -2.82 27.47 32.44
N ALA A 862 -3.98 27.90 32.88
CA ALA A 862 -4.67 27.34 34.04
C ALA A 862 -6.19 27.29 33.80
N PRO A 863 -6.89 26.29 34.36
CA PRO A 863 -8.33 26.14 34.23
C PRO A 863 -9.05 27.36 34.83
N GLU A 864 -10.00 27.97 34.09
CA GLU A 864 -10.78 29.12 34.50
C GLU A 864 -12.22 28.72 34.80
N ALA A 865 -12.68 29.03 36.01
CA ALA A 865 -14.10 28.74 36.38
C ALA A 865 -15.05 29.62 35.56
N VAL A 866 -15.99 29.02 34.86
CA VAL A 866 -16.91 29.71 33.95
C VAL A 866 -18.35 29.34 34.25
N SER A 867 -19.23 30.33 34.24
CA SER A 867 -20.68 30.17 34.35
C SER A 867 -21.42 31.21 33.55
N GLY A 868 -22.64 30.92 33.13
CA GLY A 868 -23.47 31.84 32.36
C GLY A 868 -23.16 31.84 30.87
N SER A 869 -23.37 32.96 30.22
CA SER A 869 -23.28 33.06 28.74
C SER A 869 -21.84 33.34 28.28
N ILE A 870 -21.38 32.50 27.36
CA ILE A 870 -20.09 32.68 26.66
C ILE A 870 -20.31 32.77 25.17
N THR A 871 -19.31 33.28 24.47
CA THR A 871 -19.23 33.23 23.00
C THR A 871 -18.30 32.09 22.57
N VAL A 872 -18.80 31.19 21.70
CA VAL A 872 -18.00 30.18 21.01
C VAL A 872 -17.68 30.74 19.60
N PRO A 873 -16.43 31.06 19.29
CA PRO A 873 -16.08 31.69 18.02
C PRO A 873 -16.37 30.81 16.80
N ALA A 874 -16.27 31.38 15.60
CA ALA A 874 -16.39 30.66 14.34
C ALA A 874 -15.27 29.64 14.19
N TYR A 875 -15.58 28.45 13.68
CA TYR A 875 -14.63 27.36 13.41
C TYR A 875 -13.80 26.96 14.66
N THR A 876 -14.43 26.88 15.84
CA THR A 876 -13.72 26.54 17.09
C THR A 876 -14.46 25.50 17.92
N ALA A 877 -13.74 24.94 18.88
CA ALA A 877 -14.33 24.20 19.99
C ALA A 877 -13.82 24.79 21.32
N VAL A 878 -14.71 24.93 22.32
CA VAL A 878 -14.35 25.22 23.69
C VAL A 878 -14.43 23.94 24.51
N VAL A 879 -13.48 23.75 25.41
CA VAL A 879 -13.39 22.52 26.23
C VAL A 879 -13.39 22.90 27.70
N PHE A 880 -14.19 22.20 28.49
CA PHE A 880 -14.30 22.37 29.93
C PHE A 880 -14.09 21.03 30.64
N VAL A 881 -13.60 21.09 31.86
CA VAL A 881 -13.54 19.98 32.80
C VAL A 881 -14.28 20.35 34.10
N ASN A 882 -14.76 19.35 34.83
CA ASN A 882 -15.36 19.59 36.13
C ASN A 882 -14.35 19.55 37.29
N ASP A 883 -14.76 19.93 38.50
CA ASP A 883 -13.93 19.95 39.72
C ASP A 883 -13.24 18.60 39.99
N THR A 884 -13.88 17.47 39.65
CA THR A 884 -13.32 16.14 39.88
C THR A 884 -12.09 15.89 39.00
N CYS A 885 -12.12 16.37 37.74
CA CYS A 885 -10.95 16.27 36.83
C CYS A 885 -9.76 17.10 37.33
N LEU A 886 -10.00 18.20 38.06
CA LEU A 886 -8.91 19.06 38.56
C LEU A 886 -8.24 18.52 39.82
N ASN A 887 -8.89 17.60 40.50
CA ASN A 887 -8.46 17.08 41.81
C ASN A 887 -7.97 15.61 41.73
N GLY A 888 -8.08 15.00 40.58
CA GLY A 888 -7.64 13.64 40.34
C GLY A 888 -6.34 13.63 39.55
#